data_6bd70dd25c854cf645faedbfb449ad1c
#
_entry.id   6bd70dd25c854cf645faedbfb449ad1c
#
_cell.length_a   1.000
_cell.length_b   1.000
_cell.length_c   1.000
_cell.angle_alpha   90.00
_cell.angle_beta   90.00
_cell.angle_gamma   90.00
#
_symmetry.space_group_name_H-M   'P 1'
#
loop_
_entity.id
_entity.type
_entity.pdbx_description
1 polymer ?
#
loop_
_entity_poly.entity_id
_entity_poly.type
_entity_poly.pdbx_seq_one_letter_code
_entity_poly.pdbx_strand_id
1 'polypeptide(L)'
;MLSLKGRIAVNFQNYTQKSLEAVQSAQKIAVNNGHQQLEQVHILLALLQQEGGLVPQLLRKMEITVESLEAAANAELRKIPSVKTSREADRFYISADADAALNAAEERAKTMHDEYVSVEHILLGLLETARGGVKNLFSTYNITAEAVLKALQSVRGNQRVTSDSPEGTYDALEKYGTDLVKRAREQKMDPVIGRDEEIRNVVRILSRKTKNNPVLIGEPGVGKTAIAEGLAQRIVKKDVPKSLQDKTIFSLDMGALIAGAKYRGEFEERLKAVLQEVKESEGKIILFIDELHTIVGAGKTEGSMDAGNLLKPMLARGELHCIGATTLDEYRQYIEKDAALERRFQPVQVDEPTVEDTIAILRGLKERYEVFHGVKIADSAIIAAATLSHRYITDRFLPDKAIDLIDEACAQIRTEMDSMPTELDAVSRKIIQMEIEEAALKKEEDELSKGRLAELQKELAETRDQFNAMKARWENEKNAIGRVQQLRETIEDLNRQIEAAEQRYDLEKAAELKYGRLPEAQKQLAEEERRAQGAKEESILRDRVTDEEIARIVERWTGIPVARLVQGEREKLLNLDETLHKRVVGQDEAVQAVTEAIQRSRAGIQDPNRPIGSFLFLGPTGVGKTELAKALAQALFDDESNLVRIDMSEYMEKFSVSRLIGAPPGYVGYEEGGQLTEAVRRKPYSVVLFDEVEKAHPDVFNILLQVLDDGRITDSQGRTVDFKNTILILTSNLGSEFLLNGIRPDGTIDPEAKEQVQQLLRRSFRPEFLNRLDEIVFYKPLTKDNITKIIDLQIAKLNERLAEQQITCVVTDRAKEQIVEDAYDPQYGARPLRRYVQHTVETMLSKRLLRGDVTPGQTVTVDAVDGELKLV
;
A
#
# COMPACT_ATOMS: atom_id res chain seq x y z
N MET A 1 34.78 1.04 -33.22
CA MET A 1 35.30 1.91 -34.32
C MET A 1 35.70 0.99 -35.50
N LEU A 2 34.82 0.73 -36.44
CA LEU A 2 35.10 0.01 -37.69
C LEU A 2 35.59 1.05 -38.70
N SER A 3 36.79 0.84 -39.17
CA SER A 3 37.52 1.70 -40.09
C SER A 3 36.84 1.77 -41.46
N LEU A 4 36.13 2.85 -41.70
CA LEU A 4 35.71 3.27 -43.05
C LEU A 4 36.92 3.81 -43.83
N LYS A 5 37.70 2.93 -44.46
CA LYS A 5 38.76 3.34 -45.40
C LYS A 5 38.23 3.33 -46.87
N GLY A 6 37.55 4.40 -47.21
CA GLY A 6 37.20 4.72 -48.57
C GLY A 6 36.73 6.18 -48.58
N ARG A 7 37.30 7.07 -49.43
CA ARG A 7 37.06 8.51 -49.50
C ARG A 7 35.66 8.95 -49.04
N ILE A 8 35.50 9.16 -47.71
CA ILE A 8 34.34 9.80 -47.13
C ILE A 8 34.79 11.24 -46.82
N ALA A 9 34.16 12.18 -47.51
CA ALA A 9 34.41 13.64 -47.28
C ALA A 9 33.64 14.13 -46.06
N VAL A 10 32.70 13.34 -45.50
CA VAL A 10 31.85 13.71 -44.38
C VAL A 10 32.60 13.52 -43.05
N ASN A 11 32.75 14.60 -42.27
CA ASN A 11 33.35 14.57 -40.93
C ASN A 11 32.29 14.36 -39.88
N PHE A 12 32.11 13.10 -39.41
CA PHE A 12 31.12 12.73 -38.38
C PHE A 12 31.45 13.24 -36.98
N GLN A 13 32.52 14.03 -36.75
CA GLN A 13 32.86 14.55 -35.45
C GLN A 13 31.82 15.55 -34.91
N ASN A 14 31.12 16.22 -35.78
CA ASN A 14 30.12 17.23 -35.43
C ASN A 14 28.69 16.75 -35.63
N TYR A 15 28.43 15.44 -35.58
CA TYR A 15 27.08 14.87 -35.64
C TYR A 15 26.55 14.58 -34.23
N THR A 16 25.26 14.81 -34.00
CA THR A 16 24.62 14.41 -32.75
C THR A 16 24.59 12.89 -32.60
N GLN A 17 24.43 12.40 -31.36
CA GLN A 17 24.35 10.97 -31.10
C GLN A 17 23.23 10.31 -31.92
N LYS A 18 22.05 10.94 -31.99
CA LYS A 18 20.90 10.47 -32.76
C LYS A 18 21.16 10.47 -34.28
N SER A 19 21.86 11.45 -34.78
CA SER A 19 22.29 11.49 -36.18
C SER A 19 23.26 10.36 -36.52
N LEU A 20 24.22 10.07 -35.63
CA LEU A 20 25.13 8.95 -35.78
C LEU A 20 24.40 7.60 -35.72
N GLU A 21 23.45 7.45 -34.81
CA GLU A 21 22.59 6.25 -34.72
C GLU A 21 21.77 6.06 -35.99
N ALA A 22 21.19 7.14 -36.57
CA ALA A 22 20.43 7.10 -37.79
C ALA A 22 21.29 6.61 -38.99
N VAL A 23 22.51 7.16 -39.11
CA VAL A 23 23.44 6.72 -40.17
C VAL A 23 23.86 5.26 -39.98
N GLN A 24 24.14 4.83 -38.77
CA GLN A 24 24.50 3.44 -38.47
C GLN A 24 23.30 2.50 -38.75
N SER A 25 22.09 2.91 -38.40
CA SER A 25 20.88 2.14 -38.67
C SER A 25 20.60 2.04 -40.18
N ALA A 26 20.79 3.13 -40.92
CA ALA A 26 20.70 3.13 -42.35
C ALA A 26 21.69 2.13 -42.99
N GLN A 27 22.92 2.08 -42.46
CA GLN A 27 23.91 1.09 -42.90
C GLN A 27 23.47 -0.35 -42.59
N LYS A 28 22.93 -0.62 -41.42
CA LYS A 28 22.37 -1.93 -41.06
C LYS A 28 21.20 -2.32 -41.97
N ILE A 29 20.29 -1.38 -42.29
CA ILE A 29 19.18 -1.62 -43.21
C ILE A 29 19.73 -2.00 -44.60
N ALA A 30 20.72 -1.31 -45.10
CA ALA A 30 21.33 -1.62 -46.39
C ALA A 30 21.99 -3.01 -46.39
N VAL A 31 22.78 -3.35 -45.39
CA VAL A 31 23.45 -4.67 -45.25
C VAL A 31 22.41 -5.79 -45.15
N ASN A 32 21.39 -5.63 -44.32
CA ASN A 32 20.35 -6.64 -44.12
C ASN A 32 19.54 -6.94 -45.40
N ASN A 33 19.42 -5.96 -46.30
CA ASN A 33 18.75 -6.12 -47.58
C ASN A 33 19.71 -6.54 -48.72
N GLY A 34 21.00 -6.75 -48.44
CA GLY A 34 22.00 -7.18 -49.44
C GLY A 34 22.40 -6.08 -50.42
N HIS A 35 22.26 -4.82 -50.04
CA HIS A 35 22.65 -3.68 -50.86
C HIS A 35 24.11 -3.33 -50.64
N GLN A 36 24.84 -3.02 -51.74
CA GLN A 36 26.28 -2.68 -51.67
C GLN A 36 26.56 -1.22 -51.41
N GLN A 37 25.55 -0.35 -51.52
CA GLN A 37 25.65 1.08 -51.37
C GLN A 37 24.57 1.60 -50.41
N LEU A 38 24.93 2.61 -49.61
CA LEU A 38 23.99 3.38 -48.81
C LEU A 38 23.29 4.38 -49.71
N GLU A 39 22.00 4.23 -49.93
CA GLU A 39 21.15 5.12 -50.69
C GLU A 39 20.32 6.05 -49.78
N GLN A 40 19.76 7.14 -50.33
CA GLN A 40 18.90 8.07 -49.60
C GLN A 40 17.71 7.41 -48.91
N VAL A 41 17.13 6.36 -49.53
CA VAL A 41 16.00 5.62 -48.92
C VAL A 41 16.37 4.89 -47.63
N HIS A 42 17.61 4.42 -47.48
CA HIS A 42 18.08 3.80 -46.24
C HIS A 42 18.15 4.82 -45.11
N ILE A 43 18.64 6.01 -45.41
CA ILE A 43 18.73 7.12 -44.44
C ILE A 43 17.32 7.55 -44.04
N LEU A 44 16.41 7.71 -45.01
CA LEU A 44 15.01 8.05 -44.73
C LEU A 44 14.35 7.02 -43.83
N LEU A 45 14.48 5.72 -44.14
CA LEU A 45 13.92 4.64 -43.31
C LEU A 45 14.51 4.65 -41.88
N ALA A 46 15.82 4.85 -41.76
CA ALA A 46 16.46 4.92 -40.44
C ALA A 46 15.93 6.09 -39.61
N LEU A 47 15.68 7.24 -40.21
CA LEU A 47 15.07 8.39 -39.57
C LEU A 47 13.61 8.14 -39.13
N LEU A 48 12.84 7.42 -39.95
CA LEU A 48 11.44 7.07 -39.68
C LEU A 48 11.30 6.03 -38.57
N GLN A 49 12.23 5.06 -38.50
CA GLN A 49 12.22 3.95 -37.56
C GLN A 49 12.90 4.29 -36.20
N GLN A 50 13.42 5.50 -36.03
CA GLN A 50 14.10 5.90 -34.84
C GLN A 50 13.11 6.07 -33.67
N GLU A 51 13.21 5.22 -32.63
CA GLU A 51 12.36 5.30 -31.45
C GLU A 51 12.55 6.64 -30.71
N GLY A 52 11.44 7.35 -30.49
CA GLY A 52 11.48 8.69 -29.89
C GLY A 52 12.22 9.72 -30.74
N GLY A 53 12.42 9.46 -32.05
CA GLY A 53 13.12 10.37 -32.95
C GLY A 53 12.33 11.65 -33.27
N LEU A 54 13.05 12.76 -33.51
CA LEU A 54 12.44 14.03 -33.88
C LEU A 54 11.71 13.99 -35.22
N VAL A 55 12.22 13.25 -36.21
CA VAL A 55 11.60 13.17 -37.56
C VAL A 55 10.19 12.57 -37.51
N PRO A 56 9.90 11.44 -36.86
CA PRO A 56 8.53 10.97 -36.66
C PRO A 56 7.61 11.98 -35.98
N GLN A 57 8.11 12.75 -35.01
CA GLN A 57 7.33 13.80 -34.32
C GLN A 57 6.98 14.97 -35.26
N LEU A 58 7.93 15.43 -36.05
CA LEU A 58 7.70 16.47 -37.05
C LEU A 58 6.65 16.06 -38.09
N LEU A 59 6.72 14.83 -38.56
CA LEU A 59 5.76 14.30 -39.54
C LEU A 59 4.34 14.19 -38.96
N ARG A 60 4.21 13.76 -37.72
CA ARG A 60 2.90 13.75 -37.04
C ARG A 60 2.32 15.15 -36.82
N LYS A 61 3.15 16.15 -36.50
CA LYS A 61 2.71 17.56 -36.42
C LYS A 61 2.29 18.12 -37.80
N MET A 62 2.80 17.54 -38.86
CA MET A 62 2.39 17.86 -40.23
C MET A 62 1.17 17.00 -40.68
N GLU A 63 0.52 16.29 -39.78
CA GLU A 63 -0.62 15.39 -40.04
C GLU A 63 -0.29 14.24 -41.05
N ILE A 64 0.97 13.82 -41.09
CA ILE A 64 1.44 12.74 -41.95
C ILE A 64 1.53 11.46 -41.12
N THR A 65 0.86 10.39 -41.61
CA THR A 65 0.93 9.07 -40.97
C THR A 65 2.29 8.42 -41.22
N VAL A 66 3.12 8.32 -40.18
CA VAL A 66 4.50 7.81 -40.29
C VAL A 66 4.55 6.40 -40.84
N GLU A 67 3.65 5.54 -40.38
CA GLU A 67 3.53 4.13 -40.78
C GLU A 67 3.24 3.99 -42.29
N SER A 68 2.43 4.90 -42.86
CA SER A 68 2.13 4.94 -44.28
C SER A 68 3.36 5.35 -45.12
N LEU A 69 4.10 6.36 -44.67
CA LEU A 69 5.33 6.79 -45.31
C LEU A 69 6.43 5.72 -45.23
N GLU A 70 6.54 5.06 -44.09
CA GLU A 70 7.49 3.96 -43.85
C GLU A 70 7.18 2.78 -44.79
N ALA A 71 5.92 2.37 -44.90
CA ALA A 71 5.51 1.34 -45.82
C ALA A 71 5.84 1.68 -47.29
N ALA A 72 5.61 2.92 -47.69
CA ALA A 72 5.94 3.41 -49.02
C ALA A 72 7.46 3.47 -49.25
N ALA A 73 8.26 3.89 -48.29
CA ALA A 73 9.72 3.89 -48.35
C ALA A 73 10.28 2.45 -48.40
N ASN A 74 9.69 1.51 -47.68
CA ASN A 74 10.02 0.09 -47.78
C ASN A 74 9.69 -0.49 -49.17
N ALA A 75 8.63 -0.01 -49.81
CA ALA A 75 8.32 -0.41 -51.20
C ALA A 75 9.37 0.10 -52.21
N GLU A 76 9.89 1.31 -52.02
CA GLU A 76 11.01 1.86 -52.83
C GLU A 76 12.32 1.08 -52.53
N LEU A 77 12.59 0.72 -51.30
CA LEU A 77 13.76 -0.08 -50.89
C LEU A 77 13.81 -1.42 -51.66
N ARG A 78 12.67 -2.09 -51.82
CA ARG A 78 12.55 -3.37 -52.55
C ARG A 78 12.87 -3.26 -54.04
N LYS A 79 12.91 -2.08 -54.62
CA LYS A 79 13.27 -1.86 -56.02
C LYS A 79 14.78 -1.86 -56.27
N ILE A 80 15.57 -1.71 -55.19
CA ILE A 80 17.03 -1.72 -55.29
C ILE A 80 17.53 -3.16 -55.47
N PRO A 81 18.42 -3.42 -56.43
CA PRO A 81 18.96 -4.75 -56.64
C PRO A 81 19.74 -5.26 -55.45
N SER A 82 19.38 -6.46 -54.97
CA SER A 82 20.13 -7.12 -53.91
C SER A 82 21.17 -8.08 -54.48
N VAL A 83 22.38 -8.07 -53.93
CA VAL A 83 23.46 -8.98 -54.35
C VAL A 83 23.81 -9.88 -53.18
N LYS A 84 23.49 -11.18 -53.30
CA LYS A 84 23.91 -12.17 -52.30
C LYS A 84 25.39 -12.51 -52.52
N THR A 85 26.29 -11.92 -51.81
CA THR A 85 27.73 -12.27 -51.81
C THR A 85 28.06 -13.09 -50.57
N SER A 86 28.72 -14.23 -50.79
CA SER A 86 29.12 -15.19 -49.76
C SER A 86 30.48 -14.86 -49.12
N ARG A 87 30.97 -13.62 -49.21
CA ARG A 87 32.20 -13.14 -48.56
C ARG A 87 31.95 -11.84 -47.84
N GLU A 88 32.54 -11.74 -46.64
CA GLU A 88 32.51 -10.56 -45.79
C GLU A 88 32.65 -9.26 -46.60
N ALA A 89 31.63 -8.38 -46.47
CA ALA A 89 31.59 -7.12 -47.20
C ALA A 89 32.56 -6.10 -46.55
N ASP A 90 33.86 -6.22 -46.88
CA ASP A 90 34.90 -5.29 -46.41
C ASP A 90 34.86 -3.89 -47.13
N ARG A 91 33.94 -3.67 -48.08
CA ARG A 91 33.80 -2.40 -48.80
C ARG A 91 32.34 -2.03 -48.95
N PHE A 92 31.83 -1.27 -47.99
CA PHE A 92 30.51 -0.63 -48.12
C PHE A 92 30.70 0.82 -48.64
N TYR A 93 29.97 1.23 -49.65
CA TYR A 93 30.12 2.54 -50.28
C TYR A 93 28.87 3.37 -49.99
N ILE A 94 29.06 4.71 -49.90
CA ILE A 94 27.95 5.64 -49.88
C ILE A 94 27.69 6.09 -51.30
N SER A 95 26.41 6.06 -51.73
CA SER A 95 26.03 6.56 -53.06
C SER A 95 26.29 8.07 -53.18
N ALA A 96 26.52 8.57 -54.40
CA ALA A 96 26.73 10.00 -54.61
C ALA A 96 25.53 10.85 -54.17
N ASP A 97 24.31 10.29 -54.26
CA ASP A 97 23.10 10.99 -53.80
C ASP A 97 22.95 11.01 -52.28
N ALA A 98 23.35 9.94 -51.60
CA ALA A 98 23.39 9.92 -50.12
C ALA A 98 24.49 10.81 -49.57
N ASP A 99 25.66 10.84 -50.18
CA ASP A 99 26.76 11.73 -49.82
C ASP A 99 26.36 13.21 -50.04
N ALA A 100 25.70 13.52 -51.13
CA ALA A 100 25.17 14.85 -51.39
C ALA A 100 24.14 15.29 -50.33
N ALA A 101 23.30 14.36 -49.82
CA ALA A 101 22.34 14.65 -48.80
C ALA A 101 23.01 14.95 -47.43
N LEU A 102 24.05 14.19 -47.05
CA LEU A 102 24.80 14.44 -45.81
C LEU A 102 25.61 15.73 -45.89
N ASN A 103 26.23 16.08 -47.02
CA ASN A 103 26.90 17.34 -47.25
C ASN A 103 25.92 18.52 -47.20
N ALA A 104 24.72 18.39 -47.77
CA ALA A 104 23.65 19.38 -47.67
C ALA A 104 23.18 19.57 -46.19
N ALA A 105 23.13 18.50 -45.40
CA ALA A 105 22.81 18.56 -44.00
C ALA A 105 23.85 19.39 -43.22
N GLU A 106 25.15 19.23 -43.51
CA GLU A 106 26.21 20.03 -42.91
C GLU A 106 26.10 21.51 -43.28
N GLU A 107 25.76 21.84 -44.54
CA GLU A 107 25.55 23.24 -44.95
C GLU A 107 24.30 23.82 -44.29
N ARG A 108 23.23 23.06 -44.14
CA ARG A 108 22.04 23.51 -43.41
C ARG A 108 22.34 23.79 -41.94
N ALA A 109 23.10 22.94 -41.24
CA ALA A 109 23.51 23.18 -39.86
C ALA A 109 24.29 24.49 -39.73
N LYS A 110 25.23 24.78 -40.68
CA LYS A 110 25.96 26.06 -40.72
C LYS A 110 25.04 27.25 -40.96
N THR A 111 24.08 27.11 -41.87
CA THR A 111 23.11 28.17 -42.19
C THR A 111 22.20 28.51 -41.04
N MET A 112 21.84 27.47 -40.23
CA MET A 112 21.03 27.62 -39.04
C MET A 112 21.85 28.02 -37.80
N HIS A 113 23.16 28.20 -37.96
CA HIS A 113 24.11 28.55 -36.90
C HIS A 113 24.17 27.50 -35.76
N ASP A 114 24.02 26.22 -36.11
CA ASP A 114 24.12 25.11 -35.21
C ASP A 114 25.53 24.52 -35.20
N GLU A 115 26.02 24.08 -34.04
CA GLU A 115 27.37 23.51 -33.88
C GLU A 115 27.45 22.05 -34.29
N TYR A 116 26.31 21.35 -34.20
CA TYR A 116 26.20 19.94 -34.53
C TYR A 116 25.14 19.69 -35.61
N VAL A 117 25.38 18.67 -36.43
CA VAL A 117 24.43 18.16 -37.40
C VAL A 117 23.45 17.18 -36.73
N SER A 118 22.21 17.58 -36.59
CA SER A 118 21.14 16.78 -35.99
C SER A 118 20.25 16.10 -37.05
N VAL A 119 19.31 15.28 -36.65
CA VAL A 119 18.46 14.47 -37.54
C VAL A 119 17.58 15.32 -38.45
N GLU A 120 17.14 16.50 -38.01
CA GLU A 120 16.39 17.46 -38.81
C GLU A 120 17.24 18.03 -39.97
N HIS A 121 18.53 18.26 -39.73
CA HIS A 121 19.43 18.69 -40.83
C HIS A 121 19.58 17.59 -41.87
N ILE A 122 19.65 16.32 -41.46
CA ILE A 122 19.71 15.19 -42.38
C ILE A 122 18.40 15.09 -43.19
N LEU A 123 17.25 15.31 -42.54
CA LEU A 123 15.95 15.32 -43.26
C LEU A 123 15.88 16.49 -44.26
N LEU A 124 16.30 17.67 -43.89
CA LEU A 124 16.35 18.85 -44.78
C LEU A 124 17.33 18.62 -45.91
N GLY A 125 18.50 18.03 -45.66
CA GLY A 125 19.48 17.65 -46.69
C GLY A 125 18.93 16.60 -47.66
N LEU A 126 18.18 15.63 -47.16
CA LEU A 126 17.46 14.69 -48.02
C LEU A 126 16.42 15.37 -48.90
N LEU A 127 15.63 16.31 -48.35
CA LEU A 127 14.61 17.05 -49.11
C LEU A 127 15.22 17.90 -50.24
N GLU A 128 16.36 18.53 -49.95
CA GLU A 128 17.07 19.39 -50.93
C GLU A 128 17.68 18.58 -52.09
N THR A 129 18.21 17.41 -51.78
CA THR A 129 18.96 16.58 -52.72
C THR A 129 18.17 15.36 -53.24
N ALA A 130 16.90 15.22 -52.86
CA ALA A 130 16.07 14.05 -53.20
C ALA A 130 16.03 13.75 -54.65
N ARG A 131 16.29 12.48 -55.01
CA ARG A 131 16.20 11.95 -56.37
C ARG A 131 15.37 10.66 -56.44
N GLY A 132 14.92 10.31 -57.59
CA GLY A 132 14.22 9.04 -57.84
C GLY A 132 13.03 8.77 -56.96
N GLY A 133 13.01 7.62 -56.32
CA GLY A 133 11.92 7.15 -55.46
C GLY A 133 11.69 8.05 -54.23
N VAL A 134 12.76 8.54 -53.61
CA VAL A 134 12.66 9.40 -52.44
C VAL A 134 12.01 10.75 -52.75
N LYS A 135 12.34 11.35 -53.93
CA LYS A 135 11.68 12.57 -54.42
C LYS A 135 10.19 12.36 -54.65
N ASN A 136 9.81 11.21 -55.21
CA ASN A 136 8.42 10.89 -55.44
C ASN A 136 7.65 10.71 -54.10
N LEU A 137 8.27 10.08 -53.09
CA LEU A 137 7.68 9.95 -51.77
C LEU A 137 7.42 11.32 -51.14
N PHE A 138 8.39 12.20 -51.14
CA PHE A 138 8.22 13.55 -50.58
C PHE A 138 7.13 14.36 -51.34
N SER A 139 7.04 14.21 -52.64
CA SER A 139 5.98 14.86 -53.43
C SER A 139 4.60 14.26 -53.15
N THR A 140 4.48 12.93 -53.00
CA THR A 140 3.22 12.22 -52.74
C THR A 140 2.64 12.58 -51.36
N TYR A 141 3.49 12.70 -50.38
CA TYR A 141 3.08 13.04 -49.02
C TYR A 141 3.16 14.56 -48.71
N ASN A 142 3.40 15.37 -49.75
CA ASN A 142 3.50 16.83 -49.66
C ASN A 142 4.51 17.33 -48.59
N ILE A 143 5.64 16.63 -48.44
CA ILE A 143 6.70 16.96 -47.49
C ILE A 143 7.63 17.99 -48.16
N THR A 144 7.54 19.23 -47.73
CA THR A 144 8.38 20.35 -48.24
C THR A 144 9.29 20.88 -47.17
N ALA A 145 10.42 21.45 -47.56
CA ALA A 145 11.36 22.06 -46.63
C ALA A 145 10.71 23.18 -45.79
N GLU A 146 9.80 23.95 -46.40
CA GLU A 146 9.07 25.02 -45.67
C GLU A 146 8.14 24.46 -44.64
N ALA A 147 7.42 23.37 -44.91
CA ALA A 147 6.52 22.70 -43.99
C ALA A 147 7.31 22.06 -42.81
N VAL A 148 8.45 21.43 -43.12
CA VAL A 148 9.35 20.86 -42.10
C VAL A 148 9.94 21.96 -41.21
N LEU A 149 10.40 23.08 -41.79
CA LEU A 149 10.93 24.21 -41.01
C LEU A 149 9.86 24.84 -40.12
N LYS A 150 8.62 24.94 -40.59
CA LYS A 150 7.50 25.45 -39.81
C LYS A 150 7.16 24.49 -38.66
N ALA A 151 7.13 23.19 -38.93
CA ALA A 151 6.95 22.17 -37.88
C ALA A 151 8.12 22.18 -36.89
N LEU A 152 9.35 22.28 -37.38
CA LEU A 152 10.57 22.38 -36.54
C LEU A 152 10.55 23.60 -35.64
N GLN A 153 10.10 24.75 -36.14
CA GLN A 153 9.97 25.96 -35.31
C GLN A 153 8.97 25.78 -34.17
N SER A 154 7.93 24.96 -34.36
CA SER A 154 6.96 24.65 -33.29
C SER A 154 7.48 23.66 -32.24
N VAL A 155 8.50 22.84 -32.58
CA VAL A 155 9.11 21.83 -31.69
C VAL A 155 10.37 22.36 -31.03
N ARG A 156 11.23 23.00 -31.80
CA ARG A 156 12.56 23.47 -31.35
C ARG A 156 12.54 24.94 -30.91
N GLY A 157 11.53 25.73 -31.28
CA GLY A 157 11.53 27.20 -31.07
C GLY A 157 12.73 27.85 -31.72
N ASN A 158 13.42 28.72 -30.97
CA ASN A 158 14.65 29.42 -31.42
C ASN A 158 15.93 28.80 -30.81
N GLN A 159 15.85 27.57 -30.27
CA GLN A 159 17.01 26.92 -29.65
C GLN A 159 18.03 26.49 -30.71
N ARG A 160 19.32 26.60 -30.43
CA ARG A 160 20.42 26.15 -31.28
C ARG A 160 20.94 24.79 -30.83
N VAL A 161 21.41 23.98 -31.75
CA VAL A 161 22.06 22.70 -31.46
C VAL A 161 23.51 22.96 -31.03
N THR A 162 23.74 23.07 -29.73
CA THR A 162 25.06 23.35 -29.15
C THR A 162 25.62 22.12 -28.38
N SER A 163 24.88 21.04 -28.27
CA SER A 163 25.29 19.78 -27.64
C SER A 163 25.20 18.61 -28.60
N ASP A 164 25.82 17.48 -28.25
CA ASP A 164 25.77 16.25 -29.02
C ASP A 164 24.47 15.45 -28.82
N SER A 165 23.58 15.89 -27.90
CA SER A 165 22.29 15.24 -27.58
C SER A 165 21.16 16.28 -27.41
N PRO A 166 20.84 17.12 -28.44
CA PRO A 166 19.88 18.20 -28.32
C PRO A 166 18.43 17.75 -28.25
N GLU A 167 18.11 16.56 -28.78
CA GLU A 167 16.74 16.06 -28.85
C GLU A 167 16.11 15.80 -27.48
N GLY A 168 16.93 15.67 -26.43
CA GLY A 168 16.46 15.58 -25.03
C GLY A 168 15.85 16.88 -24.50
N THR A 169 16.14 18.02 -25.15
CA THR A 169 15.70 19.35 -24.72
C THR A 169 14.49 19.88 -25.47
N TYR A 170 14.04 19.22 -26.54
CA TYR A 170 12.90 19.63 -27.34
C TYR A 170 11.59 19.13 -26.76
N ASP A 171 10.55 19.96 -26.73
CA ASP A 171 9.25 19.69 -26.09
C ASP A 171 9.44 19.12 -24.65
N ALA A 172 10.34 19.73 -23.89
CA ALA A 172 10.76 19.22 -22.57
C ALA A 172 9.59 19.16 -21.58
N LEU A 173 8.66 20.12 -21.65
CA LEU A 173 7.45 20.09 -20.82
C LEU A 173 6.53 18.90 -21.12
N GLU A 174 6.32 18.57 -22.38
CA GLU A 174 5.48 17.40 -22.74
C GLU A 174 6.17 16.06 -22.44
N LYS A 175 7.52 16.03 -22.47
CA LYS A 175 8.30 14.82 -22.14
C LYS A 175 8.41 14.55 -20.65
N TYR A 176 8.62 15.60 -19.86
CA TYR A 176 8.95 15.50 -18.44
C TYR A 176 7.86 16.06 -17.53
N GLY A 177 6.70 16.37 -18.09
CA GLY A 177 5.58 16.87 -17.33
C GLY A 177 4.24 16.45 -17.88
N THR A 178 3.21 16.63 -17.07
CA THR A 178 1.81 16.35 -17.44
C THR A 178 1.00 17.63 -17.31
N ASP A 179 0.31 18.04 -18.37
CA ASP A 179 -0.62 19.16 -18.36
C ASP A 179 -1.90 18.78 -17.62
N LEU A 180 -2.05 19.25 -16.37
CA LEU A 180 -3.23 18.97 -15.54
C LEU A 180 -4.49 19.65 -16.09
N VAL A 181 -4.38 20.83 -16.71
CA VAL A 181 -5.53 21.54 -17.27
C VAL A 181 -6.05 20.81 -18.51
N LYS A 182 -5.17 20.26 -19.34
CA LYS A 182 -5.55 19.42 -20.48
C LYS A 182 -6.25 18.14 -20.01
N ARG A 183 -5.70 17.45 -19.02
CA ARG A 183 -6.33 16.26 -18.40
C ARG A 183 -7.71 16.57 -17.80
N ALA A 184 -7.83 17.75 -17.15
CA ALA A 184 -9.12 18.19 -16.61
C ALA A 184 -10.15 18.45 -17.73
N ARG A 185 -9.75 19.03 -18.87
CA ARG A 185 -10.61 19.19 -20.05
C ARG A 185 -11.03 17.87 -20.67
N GLU A 186 -10.14 16.86 -20.63
CA GLU A 186 -10.42 15.52 -21.11
C GLU A 186 -11.18 14.66 -20.09
N GLN A 187 -11.53 15.23 -18.92
CA GLN A 187 -12.23 14.56 -17.82
C GLN A 187 -11.55 13.28 -17.29
N LYS A 188 -10.25 13.23 -17.43
CA LYS A 188 -9.41 12.10 -16.99
C LYS A 188 -8.92 12.24 -15.53
N MET A 189 -9.52 13.14 -14.76
CA MET A 189 -9.13 13.43 -13.38
C MET A 189 -10.28 13.14 -12.43
N ASP A 190 -9.94 12.68 -11.23
CA ASP A 190 -10.92 12.44 -10.18
C ASP A 190 -11.52 13.76 -9.64
N PRO A 191 -12.79 13.76 -9.20
CA PRO A 191 -13.36 14.93 -8.57
C PRO A 191 -12.66 15.23 -7.25
N VAL A 192 -12.26 16.48 -7.06
CA VAL A 192 -11.64 16.94 -5.80
C VAL A 192 -12.72 17.46 -4.86
N ILE A 193 -12.81 16.87 -3.69
CA ILE A 193 -13.84 17.14 -2.69
C ILE A 193 -13.18 17.51 -1.36
N GLY A 194 -13.77 18.48 -0.65
CA GLY A 194 -13.37 18.83 0.71
C GLY A 194 -12.06 19.62 0.82
N ARG A 195 -11.52 20.18 -0.28
CA ARG A 195 -10.27 20.97 -0.31
C ARG A 195 -10.47 22.42 -0.78
N ASP A 196 -11.66 22.96 -0.60
CA ASP A 196 -12.02 24.29 -1.10
C ASP A 196 -11.24 25.41 -0.45
N GLU A 197 -10.95 25.33 0.84
CA GLU A 197 -10.22 26.38 1.57
C GLU A 197 -8.74 26.39 1.15
N GLU A 198 -8.11 25.24 1.03
CA GLU A 198 -6.72 25.14 0.60
C GLU A 198 -6.55 25.62 -0.84
N ILE A 199 -7.46 25.23 -1.76
CA ILE A 199 -7.44 25.74 -3.14
C ILE A 199 -7.62 27.25 -3.18
N ARG A 200 -8.54 27.84 -2.40
CA ARG A 200 -8.69 29.30 -2.29
C ARG A 200 -7.44 29.98 -1.76
N ASN A 201 -6.75 29.35 -0.78
CA ASN A 201 -5.50 29.86 -0.25
C ASN A 201 -4.40 29.82 -1.32
N VAL A 202 -4.29 28.73 -2.08
CA VAL A 202 -3.35 28.62 -3.21
C VAL A 202 -3.63 29.71 -4.25
N VAL A 203 -4.88 29.90 -4.66
CA VAL A 203 -5.30 30.95 -5.59
C VAL A 203 -4.92 32.35 -5.08
N ARG A 204 -5.14 32.62 -3.80
CA ARG A 204 -4.80 33.89 -3.15
C ARG A 204 -3.29 34.12 -3.17
N ILE A 205 -2.48 33.08 -2.88
CA ILE A 205 -1.02 33.18 -2.87
C ILE A 205 -0.50 33.42 -4.29
N LEU A 206 -0.94 32.65 -5.27
CA LEU A 206 -0.57 32.81 -6.69
C LEU A 206 -0.89 34.23 -7.24
N SER A 207 -1.87 34.90 -6.68
CA SER A 207 -2.30 36.25 -7.06
C SER A 207 -1.47 37.35 -6.37
N ARG A 208 -0.53 37.02 -5.49
CA ARG A 208 0.32 38.01 -4.78
C ARG A 208 1.43 38.54 -5.67
N LYS A 209 1.90 39.73 -5.37
CA LYS A 209 3.07 40.33 -6.05
C LYS A 209 4.40 39.69 -5.63
N THR A 210 4.52 39.27 -4.39
CA THR A 210 5.71 38.63 -3.79
C THR A 210 5.27 37.44 -2.94
N LYS A 211 6.17 36.48 -2.72
CA LYS A 211 5.85 35.19 -2.05
C LYS A 211 4.62 34.53 -2.71
N ASN A 212 4.63 34.48 -4.01
CA ASN A 212 3.52 34.01 -4.84
C ASN A 212 3.64 32.54 -5.25
N ASN A 213 4.53 31.79 -4.61
CA ASN A 213 4.67 30.36 -4.83
C ASN A 213 4.18 29.62 -3.57
N PRO A 214 2.98 28.99 -3.61
CA PRO A 214 2.50 28.19 -2.50
C PRO A 214 3.29 26.89 -2.37
N VAL A 215 3.51 26.44 -1.13
CA VAL A 215 3.99 25.08 -0.82
C VAL A 215 2.94 24.39 0.04
N LEU A 216 2.41 23.29 -0.45
CA LEU A 216 1.47 22.42 0.24
C LEU A 216 2.27 21.57 1.23
N ILE A 217 2.00 21.74 2.51
CA ILE A 217 2.71 21.05 3.60
C ILE A 217 1.74 20.16 4.32
N GLY A 218 2.05 18.88 4.43
CA GLY A 218 1.21 17.92 5.13
C GLY A 218 1.78 16.52 5.07
N GLU A 219 1.22 15.62 5.84
CA GLU A 219 1.62 14.22 5.89
C GLU A 219 1.42 13.50 4.54
N PRO A 220 2.10 12.37 4.27
CA PRO A 220 1.86 11.56 3.09
C PRO A 220 0.40 11.09 3.03
N GLY A 221 -0.21 11.07 1.83
CA GLY A 221 -1.57 10.55 1.66
C GLY A 221 -2.72 11.48 2.06
N VAL A 222 -2.45 12.70 2.57
CA VAL A 222 -3.53 13.66 2.91
C VAL A 222 -4.17 14.36 1.70
N GLY A 223 -3.68 14.12 0.48
CA GLY A 223 -4.27 14.67 -0.74
C GLY A 223 -3.66 16.00 -1.20
N LYS A 224 -2.37 16.25 -0.98
CA LYS A 224 -1.67 17.45 -1.47
C LYS A 224 -1.74 17.61 -2.99
N THR A 225 -1.53 16.56 -3.74
CA THR A 225 -1.59 16.54 -5.21
C THR A 225 -2.99 16.86 -5.72
N ALA A 226 -4.03 16.38 -5.04
CA ALA A 226 -5.43 16.66 -5.36
C ALA A 226 -5.76 18.17 -5.34
N ILE A 227 -5.09 18.97 -4.52
CA ILE A 227 -5.28 20.43 -4.49
C ILE A 227 -4.84 21.08 -5.80
N ALA A 228 -3.72 20.64 -6.38
CA ALA A 228 -3.27 21.13 -7.68
C ALA A 228 -4.21 20.67 -8.81
N GLU A 229 -4.72 19.46 -8.73
CA GLU A 229 -5.71 18.91 -9.66
C GLU A 229 -7.06 19.66 -9.54
N GLY A 230 -7.51 19.94 -8.33
CA GLY A 230 -8.72 20.75 -8.08
C GLY A 230 -8.59 22.17 -8.61
N LEU A 231 -7.41 22.80 -8.50
CA LEU A 231 -7.15 24.09 -9.11
C LEU A 231 -7.23 24.00 -10.64
N ALA A 232 -6.68 22.96 -11.27
CA ALA A 232 -6.77 22.75 -12.71
C ALA A 232 -8.24 22.59 -13.17
N GLN A 233 -9.06 21.85 -12.41
CA GLN A 233 -10.50 21.73 -12.69
C GLN A 233 -11.24 23.07 -12.58
N ARG A 234 -10.90 23.92 -11.58
CA ARG A 234 -11.47 25.26 -11.44
C ARG A 234 -11.05 26.20 -12.56
N ILE A 235 -9.82 26.10 -13.06
CA ILE A 235 -9.37 26.85 -14.23
C ILE A 235 -10.22 26.51 -15.46
N VAL A 236 -10.46 25.22 -15.71
CA VAL A 236 -11.32 24.76 -16.81
C VAL A 236 -12.75 25.29 -16.68
N LYS A 237 -13.31 25.26 -15.47
CA LYS A 237 -14.65 25.80 -15.16
C LYS A 237 -14.70 27.33 -15.11
N LYS A 238 -13.55 28.02 -15.26
CA LYS A 238 -13.38 29.47 -15.11
C LYS A 238 -13.80 30.01 -13.72
N ASP A 239 -13.74 29.15 -12.70
CA ASP A 239 -14.01 29.47 -11.29
C ASP A 239 -12.73 29.92 -10.57
N VAL A 240 -11.99 30.81 -11.20
CA VAL A 240 -10.76 31.41 -10.71
C VAL A 240 -10.69 32.89 -11.15
N PRO A 241 -9.89 33.76 -10.48
CA PRO A 241 -9.68 35.13 -10.91
C PRO A 241 -9.20 35.21 -12.36
N LYS A 242 -9.53 36.30 -13.04
CA LYS A 242 -9.16 36.51 -14.46
C LYS A 242 -7.67 36.31 -14.75
N SER A 243 -6.79 36.59 -13.78
CA SER A 243 -5.33 36.42 -13.89
C SER A 243 -4.90 34.94 -14.00
N LEU A 244 -5.75 33.99 -13.61
CA LEU A 244 -5.47 32.55 -13.62
C LEU A 244 -6.28 31.76 -14.68
N GLN A 245 -7.31 32.38 -15.31
CA GLN A 245 -8.23 31.68 -16.24
C GLN A 245 -7.53 31.12 -17.49
N ASP A 246 -6.46 31.80 -17.96
CA ASP A 246 -5.71 31.41 -19.17
C ASP A 246 -4.38 30.72 -18.83
N LYS A 247 -4.19 30.32 -17.57
CA LYS A 247 -2.99 29.61 -17.13
C LYS A 247 -3.13 28.10 -17.24
N THR A 248 -1.98 27.45 -17.45
CA THR A 248 -1.86 26.00 -17.50
C THR A 248 -1.04 25.52 -16.31
N ILE A 249 -1.39 24.39 -15.73
CA ILE A 249 -0.62 23.78 -14.64
C ILE A 249 0.07 22.53 -15.19
N PHE A 250 1.40 22.52 -15.14
CA PHE A 250 2.20 21.34 -15.50
C PHE A 250 2.75 20.67 -14.27
N SER A 251 2.39 19.41 -14.07
CA SER A 251 2.99 18.55 -13.04
C SER A 251 4.31 17.99 -13.55
N LEU A 252 5.41 18.32 -12.89
CA LEU A 252 6.76 17.88 -13.26
C LEU A 252 6.99 16.45 -12.77
N ASP A 253 7.41 15.57 -13.68
CA ASP A 253 7.79 14.19 -13.37
C ASP A 253 9.31 14.12 -13.13
N MET A 254 9.68 14.07 -11.84
CA MET A 254 11.08 13.94 -11.43
C MET A 254 11.70 12.62 -11.82
N GLY A 255 10.90 11.54 -11.82
CA GLY A 255 11.33 10.21 -12.25
C GLY A 255 11.73 10.19 -13.72
N ALA A 256 10.91 10.79 -14.59
CA ALA A 256 11.18 10.90 -16.01
C ALA A 256 12.42 11.77 -16.32
N LEU A 257 12.65 12.84 -15.54
CA LEU A 257 13.84 13.68 -15.68
C LEU A 257 15.14 12.93 -15.35
N ILE A 258 15.10 12.03 -14.37
CA ILE A 258 16.28 11.27 -13.91
C ILE A 258 16.46 9.99 -14.75
N ALA A 259 15.38 9.38 -15.22
CA ALA A 259 15.41 8.10 -15.94
C ALA A 259 16.30 8.21 -17.20
N GLY A 260 17.26 7.30 -17.33
CA GLY A 260 18.16 7.24 -18.48
C GLY A 260 19.25 8.31 -18.52
N ALA A 261 19.33 9.23 -17.56
CA ALA A 261 20.46 10.17 -17.45
C ALA A 261 21.70 9.42 -16.92
N LYS A 262 22.68 9.21 -17.77
CA LYS A 262 23.94 8.53 -17.40
C LYS A 262 24.89 9.43 -16.61
N TYR A 263 24.78 10.74 -16.80
CA TYR A 263 25.64 11.73 -16.18
C TYR A 263 24.83 12.88 -15.58
N ARG A 264 25.36 13.47 -14.53
CA ARG A 264 24.77 14.64 -13.83
C ARG A 264 24.39 15.77 -14.78
N GLY A 265 25.22 16.05 -15.81
CA GLY A 265 24.99 17.12 -16.79
C GLY A 265 23.70 16.94 -17.58
N GLU A 266 23.31 15.71 -17.92
CA GLU A 266 22.11 15.43 -18.71
C GLU A 266 20.82 15.79 -17.96
N PHE A 267 20.75 15.50 -16.67
CA PHE A 267 19.62 15.92 -15.82
C PHE A 267 19.52 17.46 -15.73
N GLU A 268 20.66 18.12 -15.48
CA GLU A 268 20.70 19.58 -15.39
C GLU A 268 20.27 20.23 -16.72
N GLU A 269 20.66 19.67 -17.86
CA GLU A 269 20.25 20.14 -19.18
C GLU A 269 18.75 19.96 -19.45
N ARG A 270 18.19 18.78 -19.09
CA ARG A 270 16.74 18.53 -19.20
C ARG A 270 15.93 19.48 -18.33
N LEU A 271 16.33 19.67 -17.06
CA LEU A 271 15.67 20.61 -16.17
C LEU A 271 15.78 22.05 -16.66
N LYS A 272 16.97 22.47 -17.15
CA LYS A 272 17.15 23.78 -17.77
C LYS A 272 16.21 23.98 -18.97
N ALA A 273 16.05 22.97 -19.83
CA ALA A 273 15.15 23.04 -20.96
C ALA A 273 13.69 23.23 -20.52
N VAL A 274 13.20 22.45 -19.53
CA VAL A 274 11.88 22.63 -18.95
C VAL A 274 11.71 24.06 -18.40
N LEU A 275 12.66 24.52 -17.62
CA LEU A 275 12.61 25.87 -17.02
C LEU A 275 12.65 26.99 -18.08
N GLN A 276 13.35 26.78 -19.18
CA GLN A 276 13.41 27.73 -20.28
C GLN A 276 12.06 27.82 -21.00
N GLU A 277 11.39 26.68 -21.27
CA GLU A 277 10.03 26.66 -21.86
C GLU A 277 9.02 27.36 -20.93
N VAL A 278 9.10 27.11 -19.62
CA VAL A 278 8.25 27.81 -18.63
C VAL A 278 8.49 29.33 -18.68
N LYS A 279 9.74 29.74 -18.77
CA LYS A 279 10.10 31.17 -18.87
C LYS A 279 9.57 31.83 -20.16
N GLU A 280 9.70 31.14 -21.31
CA GLU A 280 9.24 31.61 -22.62
C GLU A 280 7.71 31.72 -22.70
N SER A 281 6.98 30.99 -21.83
CA SER A 281 5.53 31.11 -21.72
C SER A 281 5.04 32.44 -21.12
N GLU A 282 5.93 33.32 -20.69
CA GLU A 282 5.62 34.62 -20.09
C GLU A 282 4.64 34.52 -18.92
N GLY A 283 4.82 33.50 -18.09
CA GLY A 283 4.03 33.26 -16.88
C GLY A 283 2.64 32.63 -17.14
N LYS A 284 2.38 32.09 -18.33
CA LYS A 284 1.15 31.32 -18.59
C LYS A 284 1.17 29.93 -17.94
N ILE A 285 2.37 29.41 -17.68
CA ILE A 285 2.58 28.11 -17.10
C ILE A 285 2.86 28.25 -15.60
N ILE A 286 2.16 27.44 -14.80
CA ILE A 286 2.42 27.22 -13.38
C ILE A 286 2.97 25.79 -13.26
N LEU A 287 4.17 25.67 -12.70
CA LEU A 287 4.80 24.36 -12.50
C LEU A 287 4.34 23.78 -11.17
N PHE A 288 3.77 22.58 -11.18
CA PHE A 288 3.52 21.80 -9.98
C PHE A 288 4.68 20.83 -9.75
N ILE A 289 5.29 20.88 -8.57
CA ILE A 289 6.42 20.04 -8.18
C ILE A 289 6.03 19.27 -6.94
N ASP A 290 5.74 18.01 -7.14
CA ASP A 290 5.55 17.10 -6.01
C ASP A 290 6.92 16.71 -5.42
N GLU A 291 6.97 16.45 -4.15
CA GLU A 291 8.21 16.18 -3.42
C GLU A 291 9.29 17.29 -3.67
N LEU A 292 8.90 18.55 -3.50
CA LEU A 292 9.77 19.72 -3.77
C LEU A 292 11.15 19.60 -3.13
N HIS A 293 11.26 18.91 -2.00
CA HIS A 293 12.52 18.67 -1.28
C HIS A 293 13.54 17.88 -2.12
N THR A 294 13.10 17.06 -3.07
CA THR A 294 13.99 16.25 -3.94
C THR A 294 14.83 17.15 -4.85
N ILE A 295 14.25 18.28 -5.29
CA ILE A 295 14.96 19.26 -6.13
C ILE A 295 15.87 20.15 -5.29
N VAL A 296 15.40 20.54 -4.09
CA VAL A 296 16.09 21.54 -3.24
C VAL A 296 17.13 20.88 -2.34
N GLY A 297 16.90 19.64 -1.91
CA GLY A 297 17.75 18.93 -0.94
C GLY A 297 18.88 18.10 -1.52
N ALA A 298 18.88 17.89 -2.80
CA ALA A 298 19.79 16.97 -3.49
C ALA A 298 21.28 17.38 -3.45
N GLY A 299 21.64 18.55 -2.88
CA GLY A 299 23.00 19.09 -2.88
C GLY A 299 23.90 18.81 -1.68
N LYS A 300 23.44 18.06 -0.66
CA LYS A 300 24.19 17.91 0.61
C LYS A 300 25.05 16.66 0.76
N THR A 301 24.91 15.68 -0.10
CA THR A 301 25.79 14.51 -0.16
C THR A 301 26.78 14.65 -1.31
N GLU A 302 28.04 14.31 -1.10
CA GLU A 302 29.08 14.32 -2.15
C GLU A 302 28.60 13.50 -3.35
N GLY A 303 28.24 14.20 -4.48
CA GLY A 303 27.73 13.59 -5.70
C GLY A 303 26.25 13.78 -5.98
N SER A 304 25.45 14.40 -5.10
CA SER A 304 24.03 14.65 -5.34
C SER A 304 23.78 15.94 -6.17
N MET A 305 22.65 15.94 -6.90
CA MET A 305 22.29 16.98 -7.86
C MET A 305 21.74 18.23 -7.15
N ASP A 306 22.33 19.38 -7.36
CA ASP A 306 21.86 20.67 -6.79
C ASP A 306 20.99 21.43 -7.82
N ALA A 307 19.81 20.92 -8.09
CA ALA A 307 18.83 21.56 -8.95
C ALA A 307 18.22 22.83 -8.32
N GLY A 308 18.35 23.00 -7.00
CA GLY A 308 17.90 24.19 -6.29
C GLY A 308 18.58 25.47 -6.80
N ASN A 309 19.85 25.39 -7.20
CA ASN A 309 20.57 26.53 -7.74
C ASN A 309 20.07 27.02 -9.10
N LEU A 310 19.35 26.17 -9.85
CA LEU A 310 18.71 26.56 -11.12
C LEU A 310 17.37 27.26 -10.87
N LEU A 311 16.61 26.82 -9.87
CA LEU A 311 15.29 27.38 -9.51
C LEU A 311 15.40 28.73 -8.80
N LYS A 312 16.34 28.88 -7.86
CA LYS A 312 16.49 30.08 -7.03
C LYS A 312 16.55 31.41 -7.82
N PRO A 313 17.34 31.55 -8.90
CA PRO A 313 17.38 32.78 -9.68
C PRO A 313 16.05 33.09 -10.37
N MET A 314 15.33 32.09 -10.88
CA MET A 314 14.07 32.27 -11.60
C MET A 314 12.94 32.64 -10.66
N LEU A 315 12.87 32.00 -9.50
CA LEU A 315 11.94 32.34 -8.41
C LEU A 315 12.23 33.75 -7.89
N ALA A 316 13.52 34.15 -7.83
CA ALA A 316 13.92 35.48 -7.36
C ALA A 316 13.47 36.57 -8.30
N ARG A 317 13.52 36.36 -9.61
CA ARG A 317 13.11 37.31 -10.64
C ARG A 317 11.62 37.29 -10.95
N GLY A 318 10.85 36.32 -10.41
CA GLY A 318 9.45 36.13 -10.72
C GLY A 318 9.20 35.54 -12.13
N GLU A 319 10.22 34.92 -12.71
CA GLU A 319 10.17 34.28 -14.02
C GLU A 319 9.52 32.89 -13.96
N LEU A 320 9.46 32.33 -12.75
CA LEU A 320 8.86 31.03 -12.46
C LEU A 320 7.72 31.15 -11.43
N HIS A 321 6.56 30.64 -11.75
CA HIS A 321 5.48 30.39 -10.83
C HIS A 321 5.39 28.90 -10.56
N CYS A 322 5.45 28.50 -9.27
CA CYS A 322 5.33 27.11 -8.94
C CYS A 322 4.45 26.85 -7.70
N ILE A 323 3.85 25.69 -7.68
CA ILE A 323 3.17 25.10 -6.53
C ILE A 323 4.04 23.91 -6.09
N GLY A 324 4.58 23.94 -4.89
CA GLY A 324 5.33 22.82 -4.33
C GLY A 324 4.45 21.97 -3.43
N ALA A 325 4.80 20.69 -3.28
CA ALA A 325 4.23 19.82 -2.23
C ALA A 325 5.36 19.10 -1.51
N THR A 326 5.27 18.98 -0.18
CA THR A 326 6.28 18.32 0.65
C THR A 326 5.69 17.98 2.03
N THR A 327 6.42 17.24 2.87
CA THR A 327 6.06 17.05 4.27
C THR A 327 6.53 18.20 5.15
N LEU A 328 6.03 18.29 6.40
CA LEU A 328 6.43 19.34 7.32
C LEU A 328 7.93 19.27 7.70
N ASP A 329 8.43 18.06 7.92
CA ASP A 329 9.82 17.83 8.30
C ASP A 329 10.78 18.18 7.17
N GLU A 330 10.45 17.79 5.94
CA GLU A 330 11.22 18.12 4.74
C GLU A 330 11.18 19.62 4.45
N TYR A 331 10.03 20.27 4.64
CA TYR A 331 9.92 21.72 4.53
C TYR A 331 10.86 22.44 5.49
N ARG A 332 10.86 22.05 6.78
CA ARG A 332 11.77 22.60 7.80
C ARG A 332 13.23 22.33 7.48
N GLN A 333 13.55 21.14 6.98
CA GLN A 333 14.92 20.72 6.73
C GLN A 333 15.53 21.38 5.49
N TYR A 334 14.77 21.53 4.41
CA TYR A 334 15.30 21.92 3.11
C TYR A 334 14.88 23.32 2.64
N ILE A 335 13.69 23.81 3.01
CA ILE A 335 13.16 25.08 2.50
C ILE A 335 13.29 26.19 3.54
N GLU A 336 12.88 25.96 4.77
CA GLU A 336 12.91 26.96 5.84
C GLU A 336 14.34 27.35 6.22
N LYS A 337 15.31 26.44 6.16
CA LYS A 337 16.73 26.72 6.40
C LYS A 337 17.42 27.50 5.29
N ASP A 338 16.81 27.60 4.10
CA ASP A 338 17.36 28.36 2.97
C ASP A 338 16.65 29.72 2.85
N ALA A 339 17.29 30.76 3.32
CA ALA A 339 16.73 32.13 3.35
C ALA A 339 16.29 32.65 1.96
N ALA A 340 16.82 32.11 0.85
CA ALA A 340 16.42 32.53 -0.49
C ALA A 340 15.09 31.88 -0.88
N LEU A 341 14.85 30.64 -0.48
CA LEU A 341 13.60 29.89 -0.73
C LEU A 341 12.49 30.33 0.23
N GLU A 342 12.78 30.44 1.52
CA GLU A 342 11.82 30.87 2.55
C GLU A 342 11.12 32.20 2.18
N ARG A 343 11.87 33.13 1.58
CA ARG A 343 11.34 34.45 1.13
C ARG A 343 10.47 34.36 -0.12
N ARG A 344 10.43 33.22 -0.81
CA ARG A 344 9.73 33.07 -2.08
C ARG A 344 8.55 32.14 -1.99
N PHE A 345 8.62 31.17 -1.10
CA PHE A 345 7.56 30.21 -0.85
C PHE A 345 6.65 30.66 0.30
N GLN A 346 5.38 30.35 0.18
CA GLN A 346 4.39 30.55 1.23
C GLN A 346 3.76 29.22 1.60
N PRO A 347 3.90 28.76 2.86
CA PRO A 347 3.30 27.50 3.29
C PRO A 347 1.78 27.56 3.28
N VAL A 348 1.17 26.47 2.84
CA VAL A 348 -0.26 26.14 2.96
C VAL A 348 -0.33 24.80 3.65
N GLN A 349 -0.82 24.79 4.87
CA GLN A 349 -1.00 23.56 5.63
C GLN A 349 -2.15 22.74 5.07
N VAL A 350 -1.93 21.46 4.89
CA VAL A 350 -2.89 20.46 4.43
C VAL A 350 -3.01 19.40 5.50
N ASP A 351 -4.03 19.55 6.32
CA ASP A 351 -4.27 18.62 7.43
C ASP A 351 -4.97 17.35 6.95
N GLU A 352 -4.88 16.29 7.78
CA GLU A 352 -5.65 15.08 7.57
C GLU A 352 -7.15 15.41 7.62
N PRO A 353 -7.96 14.98 6.61
CA PRO A 353 -9.40 15.22 6.63
C PRO A 353 -10.06 14.43 7.76
N THR A 354 -11.22 14.93 8.23
CA THR A 354 -12.04 14.21 9.19
C THR A 354 -12.62 12.93 8.60
N VAL A 355 -13.19 12.07 9.45
CA VAL A 355 -13.89 10.86 8.99
C VAL A 355 -15.08 11.24 8.11
N GLU A 356 -15.82 12.28 8.48
CA GLU A 356 -16.96 12.80 7.72
C GLU A 356 -16.55 13.32 6.34
N ASP A 357 -15.47 14.10 6.27
CA ASP A 357 -14.92 14.58 5.00
C ASP A 357 -14.43 13.41 4.13
N THR A 358 -13.81 12.41 4.75
CA THR A 358 -13.36 11.21 4.04
C THR A 358 -14.53 10.41 3.46
N ILE A 359 -15.63 10.27 4.20
CA ILE A 359 -16.85 9.64 3.67
C ILE A 359 -17.39 10.42 2.47
N ALA A 360 -17.38 11.76 2.53
CA ALA A 360 -17.80 12.58 1.39
C ALA A 360 -16.88 12.40 0.18
N ILE A 361 -15.57 12.34 0.39
CA ILE A 361 -14.56 12.08 -0.65
C ILE A 361 -14.81 10.70 -1.30
N LEU A 362 -14.95 9.64 -0.50
CA LEU A 362 -15.20 8.30 -0.99
C LEU A 362 -16.52 8.19 -1.77
N ARG A 363 -17.58 8.87 -1.32
CA ARG A 363 -18.84 8.94 -2.06
C ARG A 363 -18.69 9.60 -3.43
N GLY A 364 -17.84 10.61 -3.53
CA GLY A 364 -17.55 11.26 -4.80
C GLY A 364 -16.67 10.43 -5.75
N LEU A 365 -15.84 9.55 -5.21
CA LEU A 365 -15.00 8.63 -5.99
C LEU A 365 -15.71 7.33 -6.36
N LYS A 366 -16.79 6.99 -5.65
CA LYS A 366 -17.51 5.72 -5.73
C LYS A 366 -17.81 5.28 -7.16
N GLU A 367 -18.45 6.13 -7.96
CA GLU A 367 -18.89 5.77 -9.32
C GLU A 367 -17.69 5.38 -10.21
N ARG A 368 -16.55 6.05 -10.05
CA ARG A 368 -15.35 5.74 -10.85
C ARG A 368 -14.73 4.40 -10.46
N TYR A 369 -14.66 4.10 -9.17
CA TYR A 369 -14.18 2.80 -8.69
C TYR A 369 -15.14 1.67 -9.09
N GLU A 370 -16.46 1.92 -9.02
CA GLU A 370 -17.46 0.95 -9.49
C GLU A 370 -17.33 0.64 -10.99
N VAL A 371 -17.05 1.65 -11.81
CA VAL A 371 -16.84 1.45 -13.25
C VAL A 371 -15.50 0.76 -13.52
N PHE A 372 -14.42 1.20 -12.88
CA PHE A 372 -13.08 0.65 -13.10
C PHE A 372 -13.01 -0.84 -12.74
N HIS A 373 -13.57 -1.23 -11.59
CA HIS A 373 -13.54 -2.61 -11.12
C HIS A 373 -14.74 -3.45 -11.59
N GLY A 374 -15.83 -2.82 -12.04
CA GLY A 374 -17.06 -3.51 -12.40
C GLY A 374 -17.84 -4.08 -11.21
N VAL A 375 -17.62 -3.53 -10.01
CA VAL A 375 -18.16 -4.00 -8.74
C VAL A 375 -18.99 -2.89 -8.09
N LYS A 376 -20.08 -3.21 -7.41
CA LYS A 376 -20.88 -2.23 -6.63
C LYS A 376 -20.25 -1.98 -5.27
N ILE A 377 -20.28 -0.73 -4.82
CA ILE A 377 -19.81 -0.34 -3.48
C ILE A 377 -21.02 0.08 -2.65
N ALA A 378 -21.27 -0.61 -1.54
CA ALA A 378 -22.33 -0.22 -0.60
C ALA A 378 -21.91 1.03 0.17
N ASP A 379 -22.89 1.85 0.59
CA ASP A 379 -22.58 3.01 1.44
C ASP A 379 -22.05 2.58 2.81
N SER A 380 -22.48 1.42 3.33
CA SER A 380 -21.91 0.81 4.54
C SER A 380 -20.41 0.52 4.41
N ALA A 381 -19.95 0.09 3.22
CA ALA A 381 -18.53 -0.12 2.96
C ALA A 381 -17.73 1.19 3.00
N ILE A 382 -18.27 2.28 2.46
CA ILE A 382 -17.65 3.60 2.48
C ILE A 382 -17.50 4.11 3.93
N ILE A 383 -18.56 4.00 4.71
CA ILE A 383 -18.54 4.37 6.13
C ILE A 383 -17.56 3.49 6.90
N ALA A 384 -17.59 2.17 6.65
CA ALA A 384 -16.64 1.24 7.27
C ALA A 384 -15.20 1.55 6.88
N ALA A 385 -14.89 1.82 5.60
CA ALA A 385 -13.54 2.15 5.16
C ALA A 385 -12.98 3.39 5.86
N ALA A 386 -13.77 4.46 5.99
CA ALA A 386 -13.35 5.68 6.68
C ALA A 386 -13.18 5.44 8.19
N THR A 387 -14.16 4.81 8.84
CA THR A 387 -14.16 4.64 10.30
C THR A 387 -13.15 3.60 10.77
N LEU A 388 -13.09 2.44 10.10
CA LEU A 388 -12.18 1.37 10.48
C LEU A 388 -10.72 1.73 10.17
N SER A 389 -10.45 2.37 9.02
CA SER A 389 -9.09 2.82 8.72
C SER A 389 -8.61 3.88 9.71
N HIS A 390 -9.46 4.83 10.08
CA HIS A 390 -9.11 5.84 11.08
C HIS A 390 -8.80 5.22 12.44
N ARG A 391 -9.58 4.20 12.85
CA ARG A 391 -9.45 3.55 14.15
C ARG A 391 -8.32 2.54 14.21
N TYR A 392 -8.10 1.75 13.14
CA TYR A 392 -7.24 0.56 13.19
C TYR A 392 -5.93 0.69 12.40
N ILE A 393 -5.82 1.63 11.47
CA ILE A 393 -4.61 1.87 10.69
C ILE A 393 -4.01 3.21 11.13
N THR A 394 -3.00 3.14 12.01
CA THR A 394 -2.42 4.32 12.67
C THR A 394 -1.15 4.85 12.01
N ASP A 395 -0.54 4.07 11.13
CA ASP A 395 0.71 4.38 10.43
C ASP A 395 0.51 5.09 9.09
N ARG A 396 -0.73 5.30 8.67
CA ARG A 396 -1.14 5.99 7.42
C ARG A 396 -2.25 7.00 7.71
N PHE A 397 -2.43 7.96 6.79
CA PHE A 397 -3.36 9.08 6.95
C PHE A 397 -4.58 8.97 6.03
N LEU A 398 -5.70 9.56 6.46
CA LEU A 398 -6.88 9.77 5.63
C LEU A 398 -6.58 10.86 4.58
N PRO A 399 -7.20 10.81 3.38
CA PRO A 399 -8.16 9.79 2.92
C PRO A 399 -7.52 8.56 2.29
N ASP A 400 -6.20 8.57 2.05
CA ASP A 400 -5.45 7.58 1.28
C ASP A 400 -5.69 6.15 1.77
N LYS A 401 -5.53 5.90 3.08
CA LYS A 401 -5.77 4.57 3.68
C LYS A 401 -7.20 4.06 3.49
N ALA A 402 -8.20 4.95 3.45
CA ALA A 402 -9.58 4.57 3.24
C ALA A 402 -9.90 4.32 1.75
N ILE A 403 -9.27 5.07 0.86
CA ILE A 403 -9.33 4.86 -0.60
C ILE A 403 -8.72 3.52 -0.95
N ASP A 404 -7.54 3.21 -0.43
CA ASP A 404 -6.86 1.93 -0.66
C ASP A 404 -7.68 0.73 -0.19
N LEU A 405 -8.39 0.84 0.95
CA LEU A 405 -9.29 -0.22 1.41
C LEU A 405 -10.44 -0.48 0.41
N ILE A 406 -11.02 0.57 -0.14
CA ILE A 406 -12.08 0.44 -1.16
C ILE A 406 -11.51 -0.17 -2.44
N ASP A 407 -10.34 0.29 -2.88
CA ASP A 407 -9.68 -0.20 -4.09
C ASP A 407 -9.34 -1.68 -3.96
N GLU A 408 -8.71 -2.09 -2.86
CA GLU A 408 -8.37 -3.48 -2.61
C GLU A 408 -9.61 -4.37 -2.48
N ALA A 409 -10.67 -3.89 -1.81
CA ALA A 409 -11.92 -4.63 -1.69
C ALA A 409 -12.58 -4.87 -3.05
N CYS A 410 -12.61 -3.84 -3.89
CA CYS A 410 -13.13 -3.96 -5.25
C CYS A 410 -12.27 -4.91 -6.09
N ALA A 411 -10.95 -4.80 -6.02
CA ALA A 411 -10.02 -5.68 -6.72
C ALA A 411 -10.15 -7.15 -6.28
N GLN A 412 -10.34 -7.38 -4.97
CA GLN A 412 -10.55 -8.72 -4.43
C GLN A 412 -11.84 -9.33 -4.97
N ILE A 413 -12.98 -8.62 -4.88
CA ILE A 413 -14.27 -9.11 -5.40
C ILE A 413 -14.18 -9.37 -6.90
N ARG A 414 -13.56 -8.48 -7.68
CA ARG A 414 -13.34 -8.69 -9.11
C ARG A 414 -12.54 -9.96 -9.37
N THR A 415 -11.46 -10.19 -8.62
CA THR A 415 -10.66 -11.40 -8.75
C THR A 415 -11.46 -12.65 -8.40
N GLU A 416 -12.31 -12.58 -7.37
CA GLU A 416 -13.22 -13.68 -6.99
C GLU A 416 -14.27 -13.95 -8.09
N MET A 417 -14.79 -12.89 -8.75
CA MET A 417 -15.72 -13.03 -9.87
C MET A 417 -15.06 -13.63 -11.13
N ASP A 418 -13.80 -13.29 -11.38
CA ASP A 418 -13.05 -13.77 -12.55
C ASP A 418 -12.47 -15.16 -12.34
N SER A 419 -12.20 -15.55 -11.11
CA SER A 419 -11.67 -16.86 -10.73
C SER A 419 -12.80 -17.87 -10.40
N MET A 420 -12.46 -19.13 -10.40
CA MET A 420 -13.38 -20.20 -9.97
C MET A 420 -13.65 -20.06 -8.46
N PRO A 421 -14.92 -20.01 -8.00
CA PRO A 421 -15.26 -19.95 -6.59
C PRO A 421 -14.64 -21.10 -5.79
N THR A 422 -14.27 -20.82 -4.54
CA THR A 422 -13.59 -21.79 -3.66
C THR A 422 -14.38 -23.09 -3.49
N GLU A 423 -15.71 -23.00 -3.43
CA GLU A 423 -16.60 -24.15 -3.33
C GLU A 423 -16.54 -25.04 -4.60
N LEU A 424 -16.52 -24.40 -5.78
CA LEU A 424 -16.42 -25.09 -7.05
C LEU A 424 -15.03 -25.70 -7.26
N ASP A 425 -13.97 -25.00 -6.85
CA ASP A 425 -12.59 -25.51 -6.86
C ASP A 425 -12.42 -26.72 -5.92
N ALA A 426 -13.03 -26.69 -4.73
CA ALA A 426 -13.01 -27.82 -3.80
C ALA A 426 -13.66 -29.07 -4.40
N VAL A 427 -14.82 -28.92 -5.05
CA VAL A 427 -15.50 -30.03 -5.73
C VAL A 427 -14.65 -30.52 -6.92
N SER A 428 -14.02 -29.62 -7.68
CA SER A 428 -13.11 -29.96 -8.78
C SER A 428 -11.92 -30.78 -8.28
N ARG A 429 -11.29 -30.39 -7.18
CA ARG A 429 -10.18 -31.15 -6.57
C ARG A 429 -10.62 -32.51 -6.08
N LYS A 430 -11.83 -32.62 -5.51
CA LYS A 430 -12.39 -33.91 -5.09
C LYS A 430 -12.59 -34.84 -6.29
N ILE A 431 -13.10 -34.32 -7.41
CA ILE A 431 -13.22 -35.08 -8.66
C ILE A 431 -11.86 -35.60 -9.13
N ILE A 432 -10.82 -34.72 -9.16
CA ILE A 432 -9.47 -35.11 -9.57
C ILE A 432 -8.92 -36.23 -8.65
N GLN A 433 -9.12 -36.12 -7.34
CA GLN A 433 -8.74 -37.18 -6.40
C GLN A 433 -9.42 -38.50 -6.68
N MET A 434 -10.74 -38.46 -6.90
CA MET A 434 -11.52 -39.66 -7.23
C MET A 434 -11.11 -40.27 -8.59
N GLU A 435 -10.77 -39.43 -9.60
CA GLU A 435 -10.27 -39.91 -10.88
C GLU A 435 -8.90 -40.62 -10.75
N ILE A 436 -8.03 -40.10 -9.87
CA ILE A 436 -6.75 -40.76 -9.55
C ILE A 436 -6.97 -42.11 -8.87
N GLU A 437 -7.89 -42.16 -7.90
CA GLU A 437 -8.27 -43.41 -7.20
C GLU A 437 -8.89 -44.39 -8.19
N GLU A 438 -9.79 -43.96 -9.08
CA GLU A 438 -10.40 -44.78 -10.12
C GLU A 438 -9.34 -45.35 -11.07
N ALA A 439 -8.39 -44.55 -11.49
CA ALA A 439 -7.31 -44.99 -12.35
C ALA A 439 -6.37 -46.02 -11.70
N ALA A 440 -6.19 -45.95 -10.39
CA ALA A 440 -5.45 -46.91 -9.61
C ALA A 440 -6.23 -48.22 -9.46
N LEU A 441 -7.51 -48.16 -9.03
CA LEU A 441 -8.38 -49.34 -8.83
C LEU A 441 -8.67 -50.11 -10.13
N LYS A 442 -8.70 -49.45 -11.29
CA LYS A 442 -8.83 -50.09 -12.59
C LYS A 442 -7.67 -51.06 -12.94
N LYS A 443 -6.54 -50.96 -12.28
CA LYS A 443 -5.36 -51.80 -12.47
C LYS A 443 -5.36 -53.04 -11.54
N GLU A 444 -6.21 -53.05 -10.55
CA GLU A 444 -6.34 -54.12 -9.57
C GLU A 444 -7.41 -55.16 -10.02
N GLU A 445 -7.17 -56.44 -9.81
CA GLU A 445 -8.05 -57.55 -10.27
C GLU A 445 -8.83 -58.22 -9.15
N ASP A 446 -8.61 -57.89 -7.90
CA ASP A 446 -9.27 -58.48 -6.75
C ASP A 446 -10.75 -58.03 -6.59
N GLU A 447 -11.57 -58.85 -5.97
CA GLU A 447 -13.01 -58.59 -5.84
C GLU A 447 -13.33 -57.35 -4.94
N LEU A 448 -12.51 -57.09 -3.93
CA LEU A 448 -12.68 -55.91 -3.05
C LEU A 448 -12.44 -54.61 -3.81
N SER A 449 -11.41 -54.58 -4.62
CA SER A 449 -11.10 -53.41 -5.46
C SER A 449 -12.16 -53.18 -6.54
N LYS A 450 -12.75 -54.26 -7.12
CA LYS A 450 -13.88 -54.11 -8.04
C LYS A 450 -15.14 -53.55 -7.38
N GLY A 451 -15.44 -54.00 -6.13
CA GLY A 451 -16.54 -53.46 -5.37
C GLY A 451 -16.36 -51.98 -5.04
N ARG A 452 -15.17 -51.60 -4.59
CA ARG A 452 -14.81 -50.17 -4.34
C ARG A 452 -14.86 -49.32 -5.59
N LEU A 453 -14.41 -49.86 -6.71
CA LEU A 453 -14.44 -49.17 -8.02
C LEU A 453 -15.89 -48.84 -8.42
N ALA A 454 -16.85 -49.78 -8.26
CA ALA A 454 -18.25 -49.53 -8.58
C ALA A 454 -18.87 -48.40 -7.71
N GLU A 455 -18.60 -48.43 -6.39
CA GLU A 455 -19.02 -47.34 -5.47
C GLU A 455 -18.40 -46.01 -5.85
N LEU A 456 -17.09 -45.99 -6.10
CA LEU A 456 -16.36 -44.79 -6.47
C LEU A 456 -16.87 -44.19 -7.79
N GLN A 457 -17.19 -45.01 -8.77
CA GLN A 457 -17.75 -44.55 -10.06
C GLN A 457 -19.13 -43.92 -9.88
N LYS A 458 -19.96 -44.44 -8.98
CA LYS A 458 -21.24 -43.83 -8.64
C LYS A 458 -21.05 -42.47 -7.95
N GLU A 459 -20.18 -42.40 -6.93
CA GLU A 459 -19.88 -41.17 -6.20
C GLU A 459 -19.27 -40.11 -7.13
N LEU A 460 -18.38 -40.52 -8.07
CA LEU A 460 -17.77 -39.67 -9.07
C LEU A 460 -18.80 -39.11 -10.06
N ALA A 461 -19.78 -39.94 -10.51
CA ALA A 461 -20.87 -39.47 -11.37
C ALA A 461 -21.74 -38.41 -10.65
N GLU A 462 -22.16 -38.68 -9.41
CA GLU A 462 -22.94 -37.73 -8.59
C GLU A 462 -22.18 -36.43 -8.35
N THR A 463 -20.88 -36.51 -8.03
CA THR A 463 -20.04 -35.33 -7.80
C THR A 463 -19.80 -34.51 -9.10
N ARG A 464 -19.68 -35.19 -10.25
CA ARG A 464 -19.59 -34.51 -11.57
C ARG A 464 -20.90 -33.80 -11.93
N ASP A 465 -22.05 -34.40 -11.65
CA ASP A 465 -23.34 -33.76 -11.88
C ASP A 465 -23.50 -32.51 -11.01
N GLN A 466 -23.11 -32.57 -9.74
CA GLN A 466 -23.06 -31.42 -8.84
C GLN A 466 -22.13 -30.33 -9.37
N PHE A 467 -20.92 -30.71 -9.78
CA PHE A 467 -19.96 -29.78 -10.35
C PHE A 467 -20.50 -29.08 -11.59
N ASN A 468 -21.10 -29.84 -12.53
CA ASN A 468 -21.64 -29.27 -13.76
C ASN A 468 -22.83 -28.34 -13.49
N ALA A 469 -23.69 -28.65 -12.54
CA ALA A 469 -24.78 -27.77 -12.11
C ALA A 469 -24.28 -26.49 -11.49
N MET A 470 -23.31 -26.58 -10.59
CA MET A 470 -22.67 -25.39 -9.97
C MET A 470 -21.93 -24.56 -11.00
N LYS A 471 -21.19 -25.17 -11.92
CA LYS A 471 -20.45 -24.50 -12.99
C LYS A 471 -21.37 -23.75 -13.94
N ALA A 472 -22.46 -24.39 -14.39
CA ALA A 472 -23.44 -23.72 -15.25
C ALA A 472 -24.09 -22.52 -14.56
N ARG A 473 -24.36 -22.63 -13.27
CA ARG A 473 -24.90 -21.54 -12.45
C ARG A 473 -23.92 -20.39 -12.35
N TRP A 474 -22.64 -20.68 -12.00
CA TRP A 474 -21.57 -19.70 -11.97
C TRP A 474 -21.36 -18.99 -13.32
N GLU A 475 -21.32 -19.72 -14.43
CA GLU A 475 -21.18 -19.12 -15.78
C GLU A 475 -22.35 -18.20 -16.12
N ASN A 476 -23.58 -18.57 -15.76
CA ASN A 476 -24.76 -17.72 -15.96
C ASN A 476 -24.70 -16.44 -15.11
N GLU A 477 -24.31 -16.53 -13.85
CA GLU A 477 -24.13 -15.38 -12.96
C GLU A 477 -23.02 -14.45 -13.47
N LYS A 478 -21.87 -15.00 -13.88
CA LYS A 478 -20.75 -14.26 -14.46
C LYS A 478 -21.16 -13.50 -15.73
N ASN A 479 -21.90 -14.15 -16.62
CA ASN A 479 -22.40 -13.53 -17.86
C ASN A 479 -23.42 -12.41 -17.56
N ALA A 480 -24.26 -12.55 -16.55
CA ALA A 480 -25.22 -11.52 -16.13
C ALA A 480 -24.48 -10.29 -15.59
N ILE A 481 -23.49 -10.48 -14.75
CA ILE A 481 -22.63 -9.41 -14.19
C ILE A 481 -21.89 -8.69 -15.32
N GLY A 482 -21.31 -9.44 -16.27
CA GLY A 482 -20.61 -8.86 -17.43
C GLY A 482 -21.50 -7.96 -18.29
N ARG A 483 -22.76 -8.31 -18.49
CA ARG A 483 -23.72 -7.43 -19.22
C ARG A 483 -24.02 -6.14 -18.45
N VAL A 484 -24.19 -6.24 -17.14
CA VAL A 484 -24.40 -5.05 -16.29
C VAL A 484 -23.20 -4.12 -16.37
N GLN A 485 -21.99 -4.67 -16.34
CA GLN A 485 -20.74 -3.90 -16.46
C GLN A 485 -20.66 -3.17 -17.80
N GLN A 486 -20.89 -3.85 -18.92
CA GLN A 486 -20.87 -3.25 -20.26
C GLN A 486 -21.88 -2.10 -20.40
N LEU A 487 -23.06 -2.24 -19.78
CA LEU A 487 -24.06 -1.16 -19.79
C LEU A 487 -23.61 0.05 -18.98
N ARG A 488 -22.91 -0.14 -17.86
CA ARG A 488 -22.35 0.95 -17.04
C ARG A 488 -21.24 1.70 -17.78
N GLU A 489 -20.32 0.98 -18.42
CA GLU A 489 -19.28 1.56 -19.26
C GLU A 489 -19.90 2.40 -20.40
N THR A 490 -20.95 1.87 -21.02
CA THR A 490 -21.69 2.59 -22.07
C THR A 490 -22.33 3.88 -21.52
N ILE A 491 -22.92 3.85 -20.34
CA ILE A 491 -23.54 5.02 -19.69
C ILE A 491 -22.47 6.08 -19.37
N GLU A 492 -21.31 5.66 -18.87
CA GLU A 492 -20.22 6.60 -18.57
C GLU A 492 -19.67 7.23 -19.85
N ASP A 493 -19.51 6.43 -20.92
CA ASP A 493 -19.10 6.95 -22.22
C ASP A 493 -20.10 7.94 -22.80
N LEU A 494 -21.40 7.67 -22.65
CA LEU A 494 -22.45 8.59 -23.06
C LEU A 494 -22.40 9.90 -22.24
N ASN A 495 -22.21 9.82 -20.93
CA ASN A 495 -22.06 11.01 -20.07
C ASN A 495 -20.84 11.84 -20.50
N ARG A 496 -19.70 11.23 -20.74
CA ARG A 496 -18.50 11.91 -21.26
C ARG A 496 -18.76 12.59 -22.60
N GLN A 497 -19.47 11.91 -23.51
CA GLN A 497 -19.82 12.48 -24.80
C GLN A 497 -20.80 13.65 -24.69
N ILE A 498 -21.77 13.59 -23.76
CA ILE A 498 -22.72 14.68 -23.49
C ILE A 498 -21.96 15.90 -23.00
N GLU A 499 -21.12 15.76 -21.97
CA GLU A 499 -20.35 16.87 -21.42
C GLU A 499 -19.37 17.46 -22.44
N ALA A 500 -18.74 16.64 -23.27
CA ALA A 500 -17.87 17.11 -24.36
C ALA A 500 -18.65 17.87 -25.43
N ALA A 501 -19.86 17.46 -25.76
CA ALA A 501 -20.74 18.18 -26.68
C ALA A 501 -21.25 19.50 -26.07
N GLU A 502 -21.65 19.52 -24.79
CA GLU A 502 -22.03 20.74 -24.08
C GLU A 502 -20.86 21.76 -24.03
N GLN A 503 -19.64 21.32 -23.76
CA GLN A 503 -18.45 22.19 -23.79
C GLN A 503 -18.14 22.78 -25.18
N ARG A 504 -18.47 22.04 -26.24
CA ARG A 504 -18.31 22.52 -27.64
C ARG A 504 -19.50 23.32 -28.15
N TYR A 505 -20.52 23.54 -27.30
CA TYR A 505 -21.79 24.16 -27.67
C TYR A 505 -22.54 23.40 -28.79
N ASP A 506 -22.31 22.12 -28.97
CA ASP A 506 -23.06 21.23 -29.85
C ASP A 506 -24.30 20.72 -29.12
N LEU A 507 -25.28 21.62 -28.99
CA LEU A 507 -26.50 21.37 -28.20
C LEU A 507 -27.42 20.32 -28.86
N GLU A 508 -27.36 20.14 -30.19
CA GLU A 508 -28.13 19.14 -30.89
C GLU A 508 -27.67 17.73 -30.55
N LYS A 509 -26.36 17.48 -30.62
CA LYS A 509 -25.75 16.22 -30.26
C LYS A 509 -25.88 15.92 -28.76
N ALA A 510 -25.69 16.93 -27.90
CA ALA A 510 -25.89 16.79 -26.47
C ALA A 510 -27.36 16.41 -26.14
N ALA A 511 -28.37 17.01 -26.81
CA ALA A 511 -29.75 16.65 -26.61
C ALA A 511 -30.11 15.25 -27.11
N GLU A 512 -29.60 14.83 -28.27
CA GLU A 512 -29.76 13.44 -28.78
C GLU A 512 -29.23 12.39 -27.79
N LEU A 513 -28.04 12.61 -27.27
CA LEU A 513 -27.42 11.67 -26.34
C LEU A 513 -28.14 11.68 -24.98
N LYS A 514 -28.46 12.86 -24.44
CA LYS A 514 -29.03 13.05 -23.10
C LYS A 514 -30.48 12.59 -22.99
N TYR A 515 -31.28 12.83 -24.01
CA TYR A 515 -32.72 12.51 -24.00
C TYR A 515 -33.07 11.27 -24.84
N GLY A 516 -32.14 10.78 -25.69
CA GLY A 516 -32.36 9.60 -26.51
C GLY A 516 -31.60 8.38 -25.94
N ARG A 517 -30.29 8.34 -26.10
CA ARG A 517 -29.50 7.14 -25.81
C ARG A 517 -29.27 6.86 -24.33
N LEU A 518 -29.05 7.90 -23.53
CA LEU A 518 -28.75 7.73 -22.09
C LEU A 518 -29.94 7.12 -21.32
N PRO A 519 -31.23 7.59 -21.49
CA PRO A 519 -32.35 6.97 -20.81
C PRO A 519 -32.63 5.52 -21.25
N GLU A 520 -32.31 5.17 -22.49
CA GLU A 520 -32.47 3.81 -22.99
C GLU A 520 -31.42 2.87 -22.34
N ALA A 521 -30.16 3.28 -22.28
CA ALA A 521 -29.11 2.52 -21.61
C ALA A 521 -29.40 2.38 -20.09
N GLN A 522 -29.89 3.44 -19.42
CA GLN A 522 -30.30 3.39 -18.03
C GLN A 522 -31.48 2.44 -17.79
N LYS A 523 -32.44 2.39 -18.70
CA LYS A 523 -33.57 1.46 -18.64
C LYS A 523 -33.11 0.00 -18.79
N GLN A 524 -32.25 -0.26 -19.76
CA GLN A 524 -31.64 -1.58 -19.95
C GLN A 524 -30.83 -2.03 -18.70
N LEU A 525 -30.05 -1.12 -18.12
CA LEU A 525 -29.32 -1.39 -16.90
C LEU A 525 -30.26 -1.75 -15.75
N ALA A 526 -31.33 -0.97 -15.54
CA ALA A 526 -32.31 -1.23 -14.49
C ALA A 526 -33.05 -2.57 -14.68
N GLU A 527 -33.32 -2.99 -15.92
CA GLU A 527 -33.92 -4.28 -16.23
C GLU A 527 -32.95 -5.45 -15.93
N GLU A 528 -31.68 -5.35 -16.35
CA GLU A 528 -30.67 -6.38 -16.07
C GLU A 528 -30.35 -6.46 -14.56
N GLU A 529 -30.28 -5.33 -13.86
CA GLU A 529 -30.10 -5.30 -12.41
C GLU A 529 -31.28 -5.93 -11.67
N ARG A 530 -32.53 -5.72 -12.14
CA ARG A 530 -33.71 -6.36 -11.55
C ARG A 530 -33.71 -7.88 -11.76
N ARG A 531 -33.27 -8.34 -12.95
CA ARG A 531 -33.11 -9.78 -13.24
C ARG A 531 -32.05 -10.42 -12.35
N ALA A 532 -30.93 -9.73 -12.13
CA ALA A 532 -29.87 -10.18 -11.25
C ALA A 532 -30.33 -10.17 -9.76
N GLN A 533 -31.18 -9.23 -9.34
CA GLN A 533 -31.72 -9.17 -7.97
C GLN A 533 -32.69 -10.31 -7.65
N GLY A 534 -33.46 -10.79 -8.62
CA GLY A 534 -34.40 -11.90 -8.42
C GLY A 534 -33.74 -13.26 -8.16
N ALA A 535 -32.44 -13.40 -8.44
CA ALA A 535 -31.66 -14.63 -8.24
C ALA A 535 -30.84 -14.65 -6.92
N LYS A 536 -30.98 -13.64 -6.05
CA LYS A 536 -30.03 -13.37 -4.95
C LYS A 536 -30.09 -14.26 -3.71
N GLU A 537 -31.14 -15.01 -3.46
CA GLU A 537 -31.19 -15.86 -2.24
C GLU A 537 -30.22 -17.06 -2.26
N GLU A 538 -29.62 -17.35 -3.42
CA GLU A 538 -28.68 -18.46 -3.60
C GLU A 538 -27.49 -18.11 -4.53
N SER A 539 -27.06 -16.84 -4.65
CA SER A 539 -25.95 -16.43 -5.52
C SER A 539 -24.62 -16.94 -5.00
N ILE A 540 -23.83 -17.58 -5.87
CA ILE A 540 -22.47 -18.07 -5.59
C ILE A 540 -21.47 -16.90 -5.69
N LEU A 541 -21.74 -15.90 -6.52
CA LEU A 541 -20.85 -14.75 -6.73
C LEU A 541 -21.31 -13.53 -5.94
N ARG A 542 -20.35 -12.87 -5.29
CA ARG A 542 -20.54 -11.57 -4.67
C ARG A 542 -20.27 -10.48 -5.69
N ASP A 543 -21.21 -9.57 -5.89
CA ASP A 543 -21.14 -8.46 -6.84
C ASP A 543 -20.96 -7.09 -6.18
N ARG A 544 -20.82 -7.06 -4.84
CA ARG A 544 -20.85 -5.85 -4.04
C ARG A 544 -19.87 -5.88 -2.91
N VAL A 545 -19.14 -4.78 -2.73
CA VAL A 545 -18.33 -4.51 -1.55
C VAL A 545 -19.26 -4.06 -0.42
N THR A 546 -19.16 -4.72 0.73
CA THR A 546 -19.86 -4.38 1.97
C THR A 546 -18.87 -4.05 3.07
N ASP A 547 -19.35 -3.69 4.24
CA ASP A 547 -18.54 -3.49 5.45
C ASP A 547 -17.78 -4.75 5.89
N GLU A 548 -18.30 -5.95 5.56
CA GLU A 548 -17.61 -7.21 5.87
C GLU A 548 -16.31 -7.37 5.08
N GLU A 549 -16.30 -7.05 3.78
CA GLU A 549 -15.09 -7.12 2.95
C GLU A 549 -14.04 -6.12 3.44
N ILE A 550 -14.47 -4.90 3.77
CA ILE A 550 -13.59 -3.88 4.34
C ILE A 550 -13.00 -4.38 5.66
N ALA A 551 -13.83 -4.94 6.55
CA ALA A 551 -13.36 -5.47 7.82
C ALA A 551 -12.33 -6.60 7.65
N ARG A 552 -12.51 -7.50 6.67
CA ARG A 552 -11.53 -8.56 6.35
C ARG A 552 -10.19 -8.03 5.85
N ILE A 553 -10.21 -6.95 5.07
CA ILE A 553 -8.96 -6.33 4.58
C ILE A 553 -8.24 -5.66 5.74
N VAL A 554 -8.95 -4.90 6.58
CA VAL A 554 -8.39 -4.31 7.80
C VAL A 554 -7.79 -5.39 8.69
N GLU A 555 -8.48 -6.54 8.86
CA GLU A 555 -7.97 -7.70 9.60
C GLU A 555 -6.66 -8.22 9.00
N ARG A 556 -6.58 -8.32 7.67
CA ARG A 556 -5.36 -8.77 6.98
C ARG A 556 -4.19 -7.81 7.16
N TRP A 557 -4.43 -6.49 7.09
CA TRP A 557 -3.39 -5.48 7.22
C TRP A 557 -2.91 -5.31 8.66
N THR A 558 -3.83 -5.38 9.62
CA THR A 558 -3.54 -5.08 11.01
C THR A 558 -3.35 -6.33 11.88
N GLY A 559 -3.79 -7.49 11.41
CA GLY A 559 -3.87 -8.72 12.20
C GLY A 559 -4.99 -8.72 13.24
N ILE A 560 -5.92 -7.76 13.20
CA ILE A 560 -7.01 -7.61 14.17
C ILE A 560 -8.27 -8.23 13.58
N PRO A 561 -8.97 -9.15 14.25
CA PRO A 561 -10.16 -9.82 13.73
C PRO A 561 -11.40 -8.90 13.71
N VAL A 562 -11.33 -7.83 12.92
CA VAL A 562 -12.35 -6.77 12.84
C VAL A 562 -13.70 -7.30 12.37
N ALA A 563 -13.72 -8.28 11.46
CA ALA A 563 -14.96 -8.89 10.97
C ALA A 563 -15.77 -9.57 12.08
N ARG A 564 -15.10 -10.13 13.09
CA ARG A 564 -15.75 -10.74 14.27
C ARG A 564 -16.14 -9.71 15.33
N LEU A 565 -15.46 -8.56 15.35
CA LEU A 565 -15.71 -7.49 16.31
C LEU A 565 -17.03 -6.76 16.07
N VAL A 566 -17.51 -6.70 14.82
CA VAL A 566 -18.72 -5.92 14.47
C VAL A 566 -20.01 -6.63 14.90
N GLN A 567 -20.12 -7.95 14.81
CA GLN A 567 -21.35 -8.69 15.11
C GLN A 567 -21.38 -9.40 16.47
N GLY A 568 -20.22 -9.84 16.98
CA GLY A 568 -20.14 -10.59 18.24
C GLY A 568 -19.60 -9.80 19.44
N GLU A 569 -19.17 -8.56 19.25
CA GLU A 569 -18.45 -7.78 20.29
C GLU A 569 -19.34 -7.50 21.50
N ARG A 570 -20.60 -7.19 21.30
CA ARG A 570 -21.52 -6.94 22.42
C ARG A 570 -21.76 -8.19 23.30
N GLU A 571 -22.02 -9.33 22.67
CA GLU A 571 -22.20 -10.59 23.43
C GLU A 571 -20.90 -11.07 24.08
N LYS A 572 -19.77 -10.99 23.36
CA LYS A 572 -18.47 -11.34 23.90
C LYS A 572 -18.10 -10.46 25.11
N LEU A 573 -18.35 -9.14 25.02
CA LEU A 573 -18.07 -8.21 26.09
C LEU A 573 -19.03 -8.37 27.28
N LEU A 574 -20.29 -8.73 27.06
CA LEU A 574 -21.25 -8.99 28.12
C LEU A 574 -20.91 -10.29 28.88
N ASN A 575 -20.37 -11.30 28.20
CA ASN A 575 -20.00 -12.60 28.76
C ASN A 575 -18.47 -12.72 28.94
N LEU A 576 -17.75 -11.62 29.03
CA LEU A 576 -16.28 -11.61 29.15
C LEU A 576 -15.82 -12.27 30.44
N ASP A 577 -16.51 -12.03 31.54
CA ASP A 577 -16.28 -12.65 32.85
C ASP A 577 -16.34 -14.18 32.77
N GLU A 578 -17.38 -14.74 32.18
CA GLU A 578 -17.51 -16.20 32.01
C GLU A 578 -16.35 -16.79 31.15
N THR A 579 -15.96 -16.05 30.12
CA THR A 579 -14.88 -16.47 29.23
C THR A 579 -13.53 -16.46 29.97
N LEU A 580 -13.29 -15.44 30.81
CA LEU A 580 -12.06 -15.34 31.60
C LEU A 580 -12.02 -16.42 32.69
N HIS A 581 -13.16 -16.74 33.34
CA HIS A 581 -13.25 -17.76 34.36
C HIS A 581 -12.99 -19.19 33.85
N LYS A 582 -13.16 -19.45 32.55
CA LYS A 582 -12.75 -20.74 31.96
C LYS A 582 -11.25 -21.01 32.09
N ARG A 583 -10.44 -19.97 32.26
CA ARG A 583 -8.97 -20.09 32.36
C ARG A 583 -8.41 -19.62 33.70
N VAL A 584 -9.06 -18.62 34.32
CA VAL A 584 -8.61 -18.01 35.57
C VAL A 584 -9.50 -18.51 36.73
N VAL A 585 -8.92 -19.25 37.66
CA VAL A 585 -9.65 -19.89 38.74
C VAL A 585 -9.47 -19.08 40.05
N GLY A 586 -10.55 -18.80 40.71
CA GLY A 586 -10.56 -18.29 42.09
C GLY A 586 -10.17 -16.83 42.28
N GLN A 587 -10.25 -16.01 41.24
CA GLN A 587 -9.91 -14.58 41.25
C GLN A 587 -11.11 -13.73 40.78
N ASP A 588 -12.30 -13.98 41.35
CA ASP A 588 -13.56 -13.38 40.90
C ASP A 588 -13.54 -11.84 40.92
N GLU A 589 -13.00 -11.23 41.99
CA GLU A 589 -12.88 -9.79 42.11
C GLU A 589 -11.95 -9.18 41.06
N ALA A 590 -10.88 -9.90 40.68
CA ALA A 590 -9.93 -9.45 39.68
C ALA A 590 -10.57 -9.52 38.27
N VAL A 591 -11.25 -10.58 37.98
CA VAL A 591 -11.96 -10.77 36.66
C VAL A 591 -13.08 -9.76 36.52
N GLN A 592 -13.87 -9.52 37.58
CA GLN A 592 -14.97 -8.56 37.57
C GLN A 592 -14.45 -7.14 37.36
N ALA A 593 -13.45 -6.70 38.12
CA ALA A 593 -12.88 -5.35 38.02
C ALA A 593 -12.34 -5.05 36.63
N VAL A 594 -11.64 -6.01 36.05
CA VAL A 594 -11.11 -5.88 34.66
C VAL A 594 -12.22 -5.87 33.63
N THR A 595 -13.21 -6.73 33.77
CA THR A 595 -14.37 -6.81 32.86
C THR A 595 -15.17 -5.51 32.85
N GLU A 596 -15.48 -4.95 34.04
CA GLU A 596 -16.22 -3.70 34.17
C GLU A 596 -15.47 -2.51 33.57
N ALA A 597 -14.15 -2.44 33.77
CA ALA A 597 -13.34 -1.35 33.21
C ALA A 597 -13.30 -1.43 31.67
N ILE A 598 -13.15 -2.64 31.11
CA ILE A 598 -13.17 -2.86 29.66
C ILE A 598 -14.55 -2.54 29.08
N GLN A 599 -15.64 -2.94 29.77
CA GLN A 599 -16.99 -2.63 29.32
C GLN A 599 -17.27 -1.12 29.33
N ARG A 600 -16.79 -0.37 30.35
CA ARG A 600 -16.88 1.10 30.40
C ARG A 600 -16.15 1.75 29.22
N SER A 601 -14.94 1.31 28.92
CA SER A 601 -14.15 1.83 27.80
C SER A 601 -14.81 1.56 26.44
N ARG A 602 -15.28 0.32 26.25
CA ARG A 602 -15.93 -0.08 24.97
C ARG A 602 -17.33 0.51 24.78
N ALA A 603 -18.00 0.88 25.85
CA ALA A 603 -19.27 1.63 25.78
C ALA A 603 -19.08 3.11 25.38
N GLY A 604 -17.83 3.58 25.24
CA GLY A 604 -17.55 4.97 24.82
C GLY A 604 -17.75 5.99 25.95
N ILE A 605 -17.82 5.55 27.21
CA ILE A 605 -18.03 6.42 28.38
C ILE A 605 -16.70 6.96 28.92
N GLN A 606 -15.60 6.24 28.65
CA GLN A 606 -14.25 6.62 29.06
C GLN A 606 -13.64 7.65 28.09
N ASP A 607 -12.63 8.41 28.55
CA ASP A 607 -11.89 9.35 27.70
C ASP A 607 -11.23 8.61 26.51
N PRO A 608 -11.54 8.99 25.27
CA PRO A 608 -11.01 8.33 24.07
C PRO A 608 -9.50 8.52 23.88
N ASN A 609 -8.86 9.41 24.65
CA ASN A 609 -7.42 9.64 24.58
C ASN A 609 -6.61 8.73 25.50
N ARG A 610 -7.25 7.87 26.30
CA ARG A 610 -6.59 6.95 27.24
C ARG A 610 -6.57 5.52 26.72
N PRO A 611 -5.66 4.65 27.21
CA PRO A 611 -5.70 3.21 26.92
C PRO A 611 -7.06 2.59 27.29
N ILE A 612 -7.41 1.44 26.67
CA ILE A 612 -8.68 0.72 26.94
C ILE A 612 -8.83 0.40 28.43
N GLY A 613 -7.72 0.08 29.10
CA GLY A 613 -7.68 -0.15 30.55
C GLY A 613 -6.25 -0.17 31.06
N SER A 614 -6.09 0.24 32.30
CA SER A 614 -4.80 0.30 32.99
C SER A 614 -4.93 -0.28 34.41
N PHE A 615 -4.23 -1.39 34.66
CA PHE A 615 -4.41 -2.21 35.85
C PHE A 615 -3.11 -2.43 36.60
N LEU A 616 -3.15 -2.37 37.92
CA LEU A 616 -2.06 -2.84 38.78
C LEU A 616 -2.50 -4.10 39.52
N PHE A 617 -1.88 -5.23 39.22
CA PHE A 617 -2.16 -6.53 39.80
C PHE A 617 -1.20 -6.82 40.97
N LEU A 618 -1.73 -6.89 42.18
CA LEU A 618 -1.00 -7.11 43.42
C LEU A 618 -1.27 -8.47 44.00
N GLY A 619 -0.26 -9.20 44.42
CA GLY A 619 -0.44 -10.48 45.08
C GLY A 619 0.76 -11.41 44.95
N PRO A 620 0.70 -12.57 45.66
CA PRO A 620 1.79 -13.54 45.68
C PRO A 620 2.12 -14.09 44.27
N THR A 621 3.22 -14.79 44.14
CA THR A 621 3.61 -15.45 42.91
C THR A 621 2.70 -16.67 42.65
N GLY A 622 2.43 -16.96 41.38
CA GLY A 622 1.69 -18.18 41.01
C GLY A 622 0.17 -18.15 41.23
N VAL A 623 -0.44 -16.98 41.50
CA VAL A 623 -1.90 -16.83 41.74
C VAL A 623 -2.69 -16.53 40.47
N GLY A 624 -2.05 -16.40 39.29
CA GLY A 624 -2.74 -16.24 38.02
C GLY A 624 -2.68 -14.85 37.39
N LYS A 625 -1.85 -13.91 37.91
CA LYS A 625 -1.69 -12.54 37.36
C LYS A 625 -1.38 -12.53 35.85
N THR A 626 -0.36 -13.26 35.45
CA THR A 626 0.05 -13.40 34.04
C THR A 626 -0.95 -14.20 33.22
N GLU A 627 -1.66 -15.18 33.84
CA GLU A 627 -2.66 -15.98 33.13
C GLU A 627 -3.90 -15.15 32.77
N LEU A 628 -4.32 -14.21 33.66
CA LEU A 628 -5.40 -13.27 33.33
C LEU A 628 -5.01 -12.37 32.16
N ALA A 629 -3.76 -11.87 32.09
CA ALA A 629 -3.28 -11.08 30.96
C ALA A 629 -3.33 -11.88 29.64
N LYS A 630 -2.95 -13.16 29.66
CA LYS A 630 -3.07 -14.08 28.52
C LYS A 630 -4.51 -14.35 28.13
N ALA A 631 -5.36 -14.61 29.13
CA ALA A 631 -6.78 -14.85 28.91
C ALA A 631 -7.47 -13.62 28.28
N LEU A 632 -7.08 -12.42 28.71
CA LEU A 632 -7.56 -11.16 28.13
C LEU A 632 -7.10 -10.98 26.67
N ALA A 633 -5.83 -11.25 26.36
CA ALA A 633 -5.34 -11.18 25.00
C ALA A 633 -6.12 -12.14 24.09
N GLN A 634 -6.35 -13.37 24.54
CA GLN A 634 -7.15 -14.37 23.81
C GLN A 634 -8.62 -13.95 23.67
N ALA A 635 -9.24 -13.44 24.74
CA ALA A 635 -10.67 -13.11 24.73
C ALA A 635 -10.99 -11.87 23.90
N LEU A 636 -10.13 -10.85 23.92
CA LEU A 636 -10.35 -9.57 23.26
C LEU A 636 -9.74 -9.47 21.88
N PHE A 637 -8.61 -10.15 21.65
CA PHE A 637 -7.84 -10.07 20.41
C PHE A 637 -7.68 -11.42 19.71
N ASP A 638 -8.45 -12.44 20.15
CA ASP A 638 -8.53 -13.81 19.60
C ASP A 638 -7.18 -14.56 19.51
N ASP A 639 -6.06 -13.97 20.01
CA ASP A 639 -4.74 -14.60 19.98
C ASP A 639 -3.89 -14.21 21.21
N GLU A 640 -3.32 -15.20 21.89
CA GLU A 640 -2.37 -14.99 22.99
C GLU A 640 -1.08 -14.28 22.55
N SER A 641 -0.72 -14.35 21.26
CA SER A 641 0.46 -13.68 20.73
C SER A 641 0.36 -12.16 20.78
N ASN A 642 -0.84 -11.60 21.00
CA ASN A 642 -1.08 -10.18 21.21
C ASN A 642 -0.79 -9.72 22.64
N LEU A 643 -0.08 -10.55 23.42
CA LEU A 643 0.51 -10.18 24.71
C LEU A 643 1.96 -9.72 24.51
N VAL A 644 2.22 -8.44 24.73
CA VAL A 644 3.57 -7.86 24.80
C VAL A 644 4.03 -7.92 26.26
N ARG A 645 5.00 -8.76 26.58
CA ARG A 645 5.54 -8.88 27.94
C ARG A 645 6.88 -8.16 28.06
N ILE A 646 6.99 -7.29 29.05
CA ILE A 646 8.21 -6.56 29.39
C ILE A 646 8.54 -6.85 30.86
N ASP A 647 9.67 -7.48 31.09
CA ASP A 647 10.16 -7.78 32.43
C ASP A 647 10.91 -6.57 32.98
N MET A 648 10.36 -5.95 34.05
CA MET A 648 10.93 -4.74 34.62
C MET A 648 12.24 -4.97 35.38
N SER A 649 12.61 -6.22 35.68
CA SER A 649 13.93 -6.54 36.21
C SER A 649 15.09 -6.21 35.24
N GLU A 650 14.82 -6.12 33.92
CA GLU A 650 15.81 -5.67 32.95
C GLU A 650 15.98 -4.13 32.90
N TYR A 651 15.09 -3.38 33.58
CA TYR A 651 15.02 -1.91 33.55
C TYR A 651 15.29 -1.27 34.89
N MET A 652 16.18 -1.88 35.68
CA MET A 652 16.56 -1.39 37.03
C MET A 652 17.49 -0.17 36.93
N GLU A 653 18.25 -0.03 35.85
CA GLU A 653 19.21 1.06 35.67
C GLU A 653 18.67 2.17 34.75
N LYS A 654 19.09 3.40 34.98
CA LYS A 654 18.67 4.57 34.19
C LYS A 654 18.92 4.42 32.71
N PHE A 655 20.04 3.84 32.31
CA PHE A 655 20.36 3.62 30.88
C PHE A 655 19.45 2.60 30.22
N SER A 656 18.93 1.64 30.96
CA SER A 656 18.00 0.64 30.41
C SER A 656 16.66 1.25 30.01
N VAL A 657 16.27 2.38 30.61
CA VAL A 657 15.00 3.06 30.32
C VAL A 657 14.94 3.53 28.85
N SER A 658 16.07 3.98 28.29
CA SER A 658 16.15 4.37 26.88
C SER A 658 15.88 3.21 25.92
N ARG A 659 16.04 1.96 26.33
CA ARG A 659 15.68 0.79 25.53
C ARG A 659 14.17 0.67 25.31
N LEU A 660 13.33 1.24 26.20
CA LEU A 660 11.87 1.22 26.01
C LEU A 660 11.40 2.10 24.88
N ILE A 661 11.99 3.30 24.74
CA ILE A 661 11.56 4.34 23.80
C ILE A 661 12.56 4.57 22.64
N GLY A 662 13.73 3.93 22.70
CA GLY A 662 14.83 4.08 21.76
C GLY A 662 15.98 4.94 22.31
N ALA A 663 17.18 4.70 21.79
CA ALA A 663 18.38 5.45 22.16
C ALA A 663 18.36 6.85 21.54
N PRO A 664 18.88 7.90 22.20
CA PRO A 664 19.00 9.23 21.62
C PRO A 664 19.91 9.25 20.37
N PRO A 665 19.77 10.25 19.47
CA PRO A 665 20.63 10.37 18.30
C PRO A 665 22.12 10.36 18.67
N GLY A 666 22.90 9.55 17.95
CA GLY A 666 24.35 9.41 18.17
C GLY A 666 24.77 8.31 19.13
N TYR A 667 23.84 7.58 19.75
CA TYR A 667 24.13 6.43 20.59
C TYR A 667 23.88 5.11 19.84
N VAL A 668 24.59 4.06 20.23
CA VAL A 668 24.41 2.71 19.69
C VAL A 668 22.98 2.24 19.95
N GLY A 669 22.30 1.72 18.90
CA GLY A 669 20.91 1.25 18.97
C GLY A 669 19.85 2.31 18.60
N TYR A 670 20.25 3.50 18.10
CA TYR A 670 19.32 4.53 17.63
C TYR A 670 18.42 4.05 16.48
N GLU A 671 18.98 3.27 15.55
CA GLU A 671 18.25 2.75 14.38
C GLU A 671 17.29 1.59 14.74
N GLU A 672 17.54 0.90 15.86
CA GLU A 672 16.73 -0.27 16.27
C GLU A 672 15.36 0.11 16.86
N GLY A 673 15.18 1.39 17.27
CA GLY A 673 13.95 1.84 17.93
C GLY A 673 13.83 1.35 19.38
N GLY A 674 12.74 1.70 20.07
CA GLY A 674 12.47 1.26 21.44
C GLY A 674 11.71 -0.06 21.48
N GLN A 675 12.04 -0.93 22.43
CA GLN A 675 11.38 -2.24 22.58
C GLN A 675 9.87 -2.10 22.82
N LEU A 676 9.44 -1.18 23.68
CA LEU A 676 8.04 -0.92 23.94
C LEU A 676 7.36 -0.26 22.74
N THR A 677 7.96 0.79 22.20
CA THR A 677 7.39 1.57 21.10
C THR A 677 7.28 0.76 19.83
N GLU A 678 8.30 -0.02 19.45
CA GLU A 678 8.26 -0.90 18.29
C GLU A 678 7.28 -2.07 18.46
N ALA A 679 7.19 -2.66 19.65
CA ALA A 679 6.26 -3.75 19.91
C ALA A 679 4.79 -3.28 19.75
N VAL A 680 4.44 -2.12 20.33
CA VAL A 680 3.09 -1.56 20.23
C VAL A 680 2.81 -1.01 18.82
N ARG A 681 3.79 -0.40 18.15
CA ARG A 681 3.64 0.04 16.77
C ARG A 681 3.30 -1.11 15.82
N ARG A 682 3.93 -2.29 16.04
CA ARG A 682 3.64 -3.49 15.25
C ARG A 682 2.34 -4.18 15.64
N LYS A 683 1.94 -4.06 16.93
CA LYS A 683 0.73 -4.65 17.48
C LYS A 683 -0.06 -3.60 18.28
N PRO A 684 -0.73 -2.65 17.62
CA PRO A 684 -1.44 -1.56 18.28
C PRO A 684 -2.63 -2.04 19.12
N TYR A 685 -3.11 -3.26 18.87
CA TYR A 685 -4.12 -3.96 19.65
C TYR A 685 -3.46 -5.09 20.44
N SER A 686 -3.03 -4.76 21.65
CA SER A 686 -2.31 -5.73 22.48
C SER A 686 -2.55 -5.50 23.95
N VAL A 687 -2.33 -6.54 24.73
CA VAL A 687 -2.16 -6.43 26.17
C VAL A 687 -0.68 -6.23 26.45
N VAL A 688 -0.32 -5.11 27.04
CA VAL A 688 1.06 -4.81 27.43
C VAL A 688 1.22 -5.14 28.92
N LEU A 689 2.00 -6.17 29.20
CA LEU A 689 2.25 -6.66 30.56
C LEU A 689 3.63 -6.20 31.02
N PHE A 690 3.67 -5.31 32.00
CA PHE A 690 4.87 -4.92 32.75
C PHE A 690 5.00 -5.81 33.97
N ASP A 691 5.91 -6.76 33.94
CA ASP A 691 6.07 -7.75 35.02
C ASP A 691 7.09 -7.24 36.06
N GLU A 692 6.78 -7.43 37.36
CA GLU A 692 7.62 -7.03 38.51
C GLU A 692 7.97 -5.53 38.54
N VAL A 693 6.95 -4.67 38.40
CA VAL A 693 7.14 -3.20 38.32
C VAL A 693 7.84 -2.56 39.49
N GLU A 694 7.85 -3.18 40.68
CA GLU A 694 8.59 -2.73 41.87
C GLU A 694 10.10 -2.70 41.67
N LYS A 695 10.62 -3.41 40.65
CA LYS A 695 12.06 -3.45 40.34
C LYS A 695 12.49 -2.36 39.35
N ALA A 696 11.53 -1.70 38.69
CA ALA A 696 11.81 -0.72 37.67
C ALA A 696 12.48 0.55 38.23
N HIS A 697 13.37 1.15 37.41
CA HIS A 697 13.90 2.47 37.69
C HIS A 697 12.77 3.53 37.73
N PRO A 698 12.81 4.53 38.62
CA PRO A 698 11.77 5.56 38.71
C PRO A 698 11.45 6.32 37.42
N ASP A 699 12.40 6.43 36.48
CA ASP A 699 12.19 7.10 35.21
C ASP A 699 11.25 6.31 34.26
N VAL A 700 11.08 4.99 34.45
CA VAL A 700 10.09 4.18 33.72
C VAL A 700 8.68 4.70 33.99
N PHE A 701 8.37 5.06 35.22
CA PHE A 701 7.06 5.57 35.57
C PHE A 701 6.76 6.94 34.95
N ASN A 702 7.79 7.77 34.66
CA ASN A 702 7.59 9.02 33.94
C ASN A 702 7.15 8.78 32.49
N ILE A 703 7.67 7.73 31.87
CA ILE A 703 7.24 7.30 30.51
C ILE A 703 5.80 6.77 30.57
N LEU A 704 5.50 5.91 31.56
CA LEU A 704 4.16 5.34 31.69
C LEU A 704 3.11 6.39 32.01
N LEU A 705 3.45 7.46 32.73
CA LEU A 705 2.55 8.57 33.00
C LEU A 705 2.06 9.23 31.70
N GLN A 706 2.95 9.43 30.74
CA GLN A 706 2.57 9.98 29.44
C GLN A 706 1.61 9.05 28.69
N VAL A 707 1.86 7.73 28.73
CA VAL A 707 0.97 6.75 28.12
C VAL A 707 -0.41 6.74 28.79
N LEU A 708 -0.45 6.81 30.13
CA LEU A 708 -1.70 6.79 30.90
C LEU A 708 -2.54 8.06 30.72
N ASP A 709 -1.91 9.23 30.46
CA ASP A 709 -2.61 10.50 30.29
C ASP A 709 -3.05 10.75 28.85
N ASP A 710 -2.08 10.67 27.93
CA ASP A 710 -2.25 11.06 26.52
C ASP A 710 -2.53 9.87 25.60
N GLY A 711 -2.44 8.63 26.09
CA GLY A 711 -2.57 7.40 25.28
C GLY A 711 -1.54 7.28 24.15
N ARG A 712 -0.43 8.03 24.24
CA ARG A 712 0.61 8.03 23.21
C ARG A 712 1.99 8.32 23.80
N ILE A 713 3.03 7.93 23.07
CA ILE A 713 4.40 8.27 23.41
C ILE A 713 5.19 8.60 22.15
N THR A 714 6.11 9.55 22.24
CA THR A 714 7.03 9.84 21.13
C THR A 714 8.34 9.07 21.34
N ASP A 715 8.75 8.28 20.33
CA ASP A 715 10.00 7.54 20.37
C ASP A 715 11.21 8.48 20.16
N SER A 716 12.42 7.91 20.29
CA SER A 716 13.67 8.65 20.06
C SER A 716 13.88 9.15 18.63
N GLN A 717 13.14 8.63 17.67
CA GLN A 717 13.16 9.03 16.27
C GLN A 717 12.12 10.10 15.94
N GLY A 718 11.36 10.58 16.94
CA GLY A 718 10.31 11.59 16.76
C GLY A 718 8.96 11.01 16.33
N ARG A 719 8.80 9.69 16.20
CA ARG A 719 7.53 9.06 15.79
C ARG A 719 6.61 8.92 17.00
N THR A 720 5.37 9.29 16.83
CA THR A 720 4.33 9.10 17.85
C THR A 720 3.73 7.69 17.75
N VAL A 721 3.77 6.95 18.86
CA VAL A 721 3.19 5.61 18.97
C VAL A 721 1.92 5.69 19.80
N ASP A 722 0.82 5.15 19.27
CA ASP A 722 -0.51 5.21 19.86
C ASP A 722 -0.76 3.98 20.76
N PHE A 723 -1.18 4.22 22.00
CA PHE A 723 -1.53 3.22 23.02
C PHE A 723 -3.03 3.17 23.34
N LYS A 724 -3.87 3.98 22.67
CA LYS A 724 -5.31 4.09 22.98
C LYS A 724 -6.05 2.75 22.82
N ASN A 725 -5.54 1.87 21.99
CA ASN A 725 -6.11 0.56 21.73
C ASN A 725 -5.42 -0.56 22.52
N THR A 726 -4.57 -0.24 23.48
CA THR A 726 -3.88 -1.21 24.32
C THR A 726 -4.52 -1.35 25.72
N ILE A 727 -4.27 -2.50 26.36
CA ILE A 727 -4.57 -2.72 27.75
C ILE A 727 -3.25 -2.82 28.50
N LEU A 728 -3.04 -1.96 29.48
CA LEU A 728 -1.82 -1.94 30.27
C LEU A 728 -2.03 -2.73 31.56
N ILE A 729 -1.23 -3.74 31.79
CA ILE A 729 -1.24 -4.53 33.00
C ILE A 729 0.14 -4.46 33.66
N LEU A 730 0.18 -3.99 34.91
CA LEU A 730 1.37 -3.94 35.70
C LEU A 730 1.25 -5.01 36.78
N THR A 731 2.24 -5.86 36.96
CA THR A 731 2.22 -6.85 38.05
C THR A 731 3.24 -6.51 39.13
N SER A 732 2.87 -6.74 40.38
CA SER A 732 3.78 -6.56 41.48
C SER A 732 3.55 -7.61 42.56
N ASN A 733 4.62 -7.93 43.28
CA ASN A 733 4.61 -8.80 44.46
C ASN A 733 4.66 -8.01 45.77
N LEU A 734 4.58 -6.68 45.70
CA LEU A 734 4.59 -5.80 46.88
C LEU A 734 3.42 -6.15 47.80
N GLY A 735 3.73 -6.28 49.11
CA GLY A 735 2.73 -6.55 50.10
C GLY A 735 2.17 -7.98 50.15
N SER A 736 2.78 -8.90 49.39
CA SER A 736 2.32 -10.31 49.29
C SER A 736 2.26 -10.97 50.68
N GLU A 737 3.18 -10.69 51.58
CA GLU A 737 3.18 -11.21 52.97
C GLU A 737 1.93 -10.78 53.74
N PHE A 738 1.48 -9.53 53.61
CA PHE A 738 0.27 -9.05 54.24
C PHE A 738 -0.98 -9.72 53.69
N LEU A 739 -1.00 -9.96 52.39
CA LEU A 739 -2.12 -10.66 51.69
C LEU A 739 -2.17 -12.14 52.08
N LEU A 740 -1.01 -12.82 52.25
CA LEU A 740 -0.95 -14.23 52.65
C LEU A 740 -1.44 -14.40 54.09
N ASN A 741 -1.08 -13.50 55.02
CA ASN A 741 -1.43 -13.59 56.41
C ASN A 741 -2.81 -12.98 56.70
N GLY A 742 -3.38 -12.17 55.83
CA GLY A 742 -4.63 -11.46 56.05
C GLY A 742 -5.85 -12.09 55.35
N ILE A 743 -5.92 -13.41 55.21
CA ILE A 743 -7.10 -14.09 54.69
C ILE A 743 -8.02 -14.48 55.81
N ARG A 744 -9.28 -14.07 55.73
CA ARG A 744 -10.34 -14.49 56.61
C ARG A 744 -10.82 -15.90 56.33
N PRO A 745 -11.47 -16.57 57.30
CA PRO A 745 -12.03 -17.92 57.08
C PRO A 745 -13.07 -18.01 55.98
N ASP A 746 -13.69 -16.89 55.59
CA ASP A 746 -14.63 -16.78 54.47
C ASP A 746 -13.95 -16.62 53.11
N GLY A 747 -12.62 -16.61 53.05
CA GLY A 747 -11.84 -16.44 51.84
C GLY A 747 -11.70 -14.99 51.35
N THR A 748 -12.16 -14.01 52.13
CA THR A 748 -12.00 -12.58 51.84
C THR A 748 -10.67 -12.04 52.37
N ILE A 749 -10.14 -11.00 51.76
CA ILE A 749 -8.94 -10.29 52.25
C ILE A 749 -9.37 -9.38 53.41
N ASP A 750 -8.63 -9.44 54.55
CA ASP A 750 -8.85 -8.54 55.69
C ASP A 750 -8.66 -7.08 55.27
N PRO A 751 -9.62 -6.17 55.56
CA PRO A 751 -9.47 -4.74 55.30
C PRO A 751 -8.19 -4.13 55.89
N GLU A 752 -7.71 -4.60 57.05
CA GLU A 752 -6.44 -4.11 57.63
C GLU A 752 -5.23 -4.49 56.80
N ALA A 753 -5.21 -5.74 56.27
CA ALA A 753 -4.16 -6.19 55.37
C ALA A 753 -4.17 -5.38 54.04
N LYS A 754 -5.35 -5.12 53.52
CA LYS A 754 -5.54 -4.30 52.31
C LYS A 754 -5.04 -2.87 52.56
N GLU A 755 -5.32 -2.28 53.69
CA GLU A 755 -4.85 -0.94 54.07
C GLU A 755 -3.31 -0.90 54.18
N GLN A 756 -2.69 -1.89 54.85
CA GLN A 756 -1.24 -2.03 54.91
C GLN A 756 -0.58 -2.11 53.57
N VAL A 757 -1.13 -2.87 52.65
CA VAL A 757 -0.63 -2.94 51.26
C VAL A 757 -0.79 -1.58 50.56
N GLN A 758 -1.91 -0.91 50.72
CA GLN A 758 -2.11 0.45 50.15
C GLN A 758 -1.11 1.48 50.71
N GLN A 759 -0.80 1.42 52.00
CA GLN A 759 0.24 2.27 52.59
C GLN A 759 1.63 1.97 52.03
N LEU A 760 1.95 0.68 51.76
CA LEU A 760 3.19 0.27 51.13
C LEU A 760 3.28 0.77 49.68
N LEU A 761 2.17 0.67 48.91
CA LEU A 761 2.10 1.21 47.59
C LEU A 761 2.36 2.70 47.50
N ARG A 762 1.75 3.50 48.40
CA ARG A 762 1.98 4.96 48.50
C ARG A 762 3.42 5.33 48.81
N ARG A 763 4.19 4.44 49.46
CA ARG A 763 5.62 4.62 49.72
C ARG A 763 6.49 4.22 48.52
N SER A 764 6.05 3.21 47.72
CA SER A 764 6.83 2.67 46.63
C SER A 764 6.58 3.39 45.31
N PHE A 765 5.37 3.90 45.09
CA PHE A 765 4.96 4.57 43.87
C PHE A 765 4.50 6.00 44.13
N ARG A 766 4.72 6.90 43.16
CA ARG A 766 4.23 8.28 43.28
C ARG A 766 2.69 8.32 43.28
N PRO A 767 2.06 9.16 44.08
CA PRO A 767 0.60 9.28 44.10
C PRO A 767 -0.02 9.61 42.74
N GLU A 768 0.68 10.40 41.93
CA GLU A 768 0.28 10.77 40.57
C GLU A 768 0.11 9.54 39.68
N PHE A 769 1.00 8.55 39.79
CA PHE A 769 0.96 7.33 39.01
C PHE A 769 -0.21 6.44 39.44
N LEU A 770 -0.38 6.22 40.73
CA LEU A 770 -1.47 5.38 41.28
C LEU A 770 -2.86 5.95 40.94
N ASN A 771 -3.01 7.28 40.94
CA ASN A 771 -4.29 7.94 40.62
C ASN A 771 -4.68 7.89 39.11
N ARG A 772 -3.78 7.49 38.25
CA ARG A 772 -4.02 7.38 36.80
C ARG A 772 -4.36 5.99 36.34
N LEU A 773 -4.14 5.01 37.20
CA LEU A 773 -4.58 3.63 36.98
C LEU A 773 -6.10 3.54 37.12
N ASP A 774 -6.74 2.80 36.26
CA ASP A 774 -8.19 2.59 36.31
C ASP A 774 -8.57 1.74 37.52
N GLU A 775 -7.80 0.66 37.79
CA GLU A 775 -8.06 -0.21 38.92
C GLU A 775 -6.78 -0.80 39.56
N ILE A 776 -6.77 -0.92 40.86
CA ILE A 776 -5.75 -1.65 41.61
C ILE A 776 -6.39 -2.95 42.13
N VAL A 777 -5.94 -4.05 41.55
CA VAL A 777 -6.55 -5.38 41.75
C VAL A 777 -5.73 -6.24 42.69
N PHE A 778 -6.37 -6.74 43.77
CA PHE A 778 -5.74 -7.59 44.76
C PHE A 778 -6.03 -9.05 44.50
N TYR A 779 -4.98 -9.84 44.25
CA TYR A 779 -5.09 -11.28 44.01
C TYR A 779 -5.06 -12.05 45.33
N LYS A 780 -6.02 -12.95 45.46
CA LYS A 780 -6.10 -13.84 46.64
C LYS A 780 -5.16 -15.03 46.47
N PRO A 781 -4.55 -15.53 47.54
CA PRO A 781 -3.91 -16.85 47.52
C PRO A 781 -4.90 -17.93 47.08
N LEU A 782 -4.40 -18.91 46.33
CA LEU A 782 -5.22 -20.01 45.83
C LEU A 782 -5.57 -20.98 46.98
N THR A 783 -6.81 -21.46 47.01
CA THR A 783 -7.26 -22.51 47.92
C THR A 783 -6.97 -23.90 47.35
N LYS A 784 -7.05 -24.96 48.17
CA LYS A 784 -6.90 -26.35 47.68
C LYS A 784 -7.92 -26.69 46.60
N ASP A 785 -9.16 -26.21 46.73
CA ASP A 785 -10.21 -26.42 45.71
C ASP A 785 -9.87 -25.72 44.39
N ASN A 786 -9.27 -24.52 44.42
CA ASN A 786 -8.80 -23.82 43.25
C ASN A 786 -7.68 -24.59 42.56
N ILE A 787 -6.77 -25.20 43.32
CA ILE A 787 -5.67 -26.00 42.79
C ILE A 787 -6.22 -27.24 42.05
N THR A 788 -7.22 -27.90 42.61
CA THR A 788 -7.87 -29.04 41.98
C THR A 788 -8.43 -28.66 40.61
N LYS A 789 -9.13 -27.53 40.48
CA LYS A 789 -9.64 -27.04 39.19
C LYS A 789 -8.50 -26.68 38.21
N ILE A 790 -7.37 -26.16 38.73
CA ILE A 790 -6.19 -25.87 37.91
C ILE A 790 -5.56 -27.17 37.40
N ILE A 791 -5.58 -28.26 38.16
CA ILE A 791 -5.13 -29.57 37.69
C ILE A 791 -5.99 -30.00 36.51
N ASP A 792 -7.32 -29.88 36.61
CA ASP A 792 -8.23 -30.26 35.51
C ASP A 792 -7.92 -29.48 34.22
N LEU A 793 -7.65 -28.16 34.33
CA LEU A 793 -7.24 -27.32 33.18
C LEU A 793 -5.90 -27.76 32.58
N GLN A 794 -4.93 -28.16 33.42
CA GLN A 794 -3.64 -28.67 32.91
C GLN A 794 -3.77 -30.02 32.22
N ILE A 795 -4.60 -30.92 32.75
CA ILE A 795 -4.88 -32.19 32.11
C ILE A 795 -5.69 -32.03 30.83
N ALA A 796 -6.62 -31.07 30.77
CA ALA A 796 -7.30 -30.73 29.51
C ALA A 796 -6.29 -30.28 28.44
N LYS A 797 -5.36 -29.39 28.77
CA LYS A 797 -4.27 -28.98 27.85
C LYS A 797 -3.34 -30.13 27.46
N LEU A 798 -3.11 -31.09 28.36
CA LEU A 798 -2.36 -32.31 28.01
C LEU A 798 -3.16 -33.16 27.00
N ASN A 799 -4.45 -33.31 27.21
CA ASN A 799 -5.33 -34.08 26.32
C ASN A 799 -5.43 -33.44 24.91
N GLU A 800 -5.42 -32.14 24.80
CA GLU A 800 -5.34 -31.45 23.50
C GLU A 800 -4.08 -31.87 22.69
N ARG A 801 -2.93 -32.00 23.36
CA ARG A 801 -1.70 -32.50 22.73
C ARG A 801 -1.72 -33.99 22.44
N LEU A 802 -2.41 -34.79 23.27
CA LEU A 802 -2.57 -36.23 23.07
C LEU A 802 -3.62 -36.58 22.01
N ALA A 803 -4.54 -35.67 21.69
CA ALA A 803 -5.59 -35.87 20.70
C ALA A 803 -5.00 -36.19 19.30
N GLU A 804 -3.83 -35.63 18.94
CA GLU A 804 -3.13 -36.00 17.70
C GLU A 804 -2.75 -37.49 17.63
N GLN A 805 -2.57 -38.13 18.80
CA GLN A 805 -2.26 -39.56 18.92
C GLN A 805 -3.49 -40.38 19.27
N GLN A 806 -4.68 -39.77 19.33
CA GLN A 806 -5.95 -40.42 19.71
C GLN A 806 -5.93 -41.04 21.13
N ILE A 807 -5.20 -40.43 22.09
CA ILE A 807 -5.07 -40.91 23.45
C ILE A 807 -5.73 -39.91 24.40
N THR A 808 -6.40 -40.38 25.44
CA THR A 808 -7.00 -39.55 26.48
C THR A 808 -6.40 -39.91 27.84
N CYS A 809 -5.99 -38.89 28.60
CA CYS A 809 -5.51 -39.05 29.97
C CYS A 809 -6.59 -38.60 30.96
N VAL A 810 -6.97 -39.45 31.92
CA VAL A 810 -7.92 -39.14 32.98
C VAL A 810 -7.21 -39.26 34.33
N VAL A 811 -7.38 -38.23 35.20
CA VAL A 811 -6.81 -38.25 36.56
C VAL A 811 -7.94 -38.42 37.55
N THR A 812 -7.85 -39.42 38.41
CA THR A 812 -8.89 -39.68 39.44
C THR A 812 -8.86 -38.59 40.54
N ASP A 813 -9.97 -38.45 41.25
CA ASP A 813 -10.03 -37.46 42.34
C ASP A 813 -9.03 -37.76 43.47
N ARG A 814 -8.76 -39.03 43.75
CA ARG A 814 -7.69 -39.43 44.69
C ARG A 814 -6.31 -39.00 44.22
N ALA A 815 -6.05 -39.15 42.92
CA ALA A 815 -4.77 -38.68 42.36
C ALA A 815 -4.66 -37.16 42.38
N LYS A 816 -5.76 -36.42 42.16
CA LYS A 816 -5.77 -34.96 42.29
C LYS A 816 -5.49 -34.53 43.74
N GLU A 817 -6.12 -35.19 44.73
CA GLU A 817 -5.84 -34.91 46.13
C GLU A 817 -4.37 -35.13 46.47
N GLN A 818 -3.76 -36.25 46.00
CA GLN A 818 -2.34 -36.52 46.22
C GLN A 818 -1.47 -35.46 45.55
N ILE A 819 -1.79 -35.03 44.31
CA ILE A 819 -1.07 -33.95 43.59
C ILE A 819 -1.15 -32.62 44.36
N VAL A 820 -2.30 -32.31 44.97
CA VAL A 820 -2.48 -31.10 45.80
C VAL A 820 -1.63 -31.22 47.09
N GLU A 821 -1.58 -32.37 47.75
CA GLU A 821 -0.76 -32.55 48.96
C GLU A 821 0.74 -32.42 48.68
N ASP A 822 1.21 -32.98 47.56
CA ASP A 822 2.62 -33.00 47.22
C ASP A 822 3.13 -31.67 46.59
N ALA A 823 2.28 -30.95 45.84
CA ALA A 823 2.68 -29.80 45.02
C ALA A 823 2.14 -28.45 45.48
N TYR A 824 1.22 -28.39 46.45
CA TYR A 824 0.64 -27.14 46.92
C TYR A 824 1.53 -26.46 47.96
N ASP A 825 1.93 -25.24 47.66
CA ASP A 825 2.56 -24.33 48.59
C ASP A 825 1.86 -22.96 48.54
N PRO A 826 1.30 -22.47 49.66
CA PRO A 826 0.59 -21.19 49.70
C PRO A 826 1.44 -20.00 49.24
N GLN A 827 2.75 -20.04 49.41
CA GLN A 827 3.67 -18.95 49.02
C GLN A 827 3.92 -18.91 47.51
N TYR A 828 3.96 -20.08 46.85
CA TYR A 828 4.30 -20.21 45.45
C TYR A 828 3.08 -20.48 44.55
N GLY A 829 1.90 -20.68 45.13
CA GLY A 829 0.64 -20.89 44.41
C GLY A 829 0.64 -22.10 43.48
N ALA A 830 0.18 -21.91 42.27
CA ALA A 830 0.12 -22.98 41.24
C ALA A 830 1.46 -23.20 40.48
N ARG A 831 2.53 -22.47 40.76
CA ARG A 831 3.81 -22.59 40.03
C ARG A 831 4.51 -23.94 40.24
N PRO A 832 4.57 -24.51 41.45
CA PRO A 832 5.11 -25.86 41.67
C PRO A 832 4.26 -26.95 40.99
N LEU A 833 2.95 -26.79 40.96
CA LEU A 833 1.99 -27.74 40.40
C LEU A 833 2.31 -28.11 38.96
N ARG A 834 2.58 -27.13 38.10
CA ARG A 834 2.89 -27.39 36.71
C ARG A 834 4.14 -28.28 36.55
N ARG A 835 5.16 -28.01 37.37
CA ARG A 835 6.39 -28.81 37.34
C ARG A 835 6.13 -30.23 37.83
N TYR A 836 5.33 -30.36 38.89
CA TYR A 836 4.97 -31.67 39.43
C TYR A 836 4.20 -32.52 38.41
N VAL A 837 3.15 -31.97 37.79
CA VAL A 837 2.39 -32.69 36.75
C VAL A 837 3.31 -33.08 35.58
N GLN A 838 4.21 -32.24 35.18
CA GLN A 838 5.17 -32.52 34.09
C GLN A 838 6.14 -33.64 34.48
N HIS A 839 6.72 -33.57 35.66
CA HIS A 839 7.70 -34.58 36.11
C HIS A 839 7.07 -35.94 36.47
N THR A 840 5.85 -35.94 36.95
CA THR A 840 5.18 -37.17 37.36
C THR A 840 4.28 -37.70 36.23
N VAL A 841 3.17 -37.03 35.95
CA VAL A 841 2.14 -37.49 35.02
C VAL A 841 2.67 -37.58 33.58
N GLU A 842 3.22 -36.48 33.05
CA GLU A 842 3.71 -36.45 31.64
C GLU A 842 4.87 -37.43 31.47
N THR A 843 5.79 -37.52 32.43
CA THR A 843 6.95 -38.44 32.35
C THR A 843 6.50 -39.93 32.43
N MET A 844 5.53 -40.26 33.28
CA MET A 844 5.01 -41.63 33.36
C MET A 844 4.31 -42.01 32.05
N LEU A 845 3.50 -41.11 31.51
CA LEU A 845 2.78 -41.33 30.28
C LEU A 845 3.76 -41.46 29.08
N SER A 846 4.76 -40.60 29.00
CA SER A 846 5.78 -40.66 27.95
C SER A 846 6.58 -41.95 27.96
N LYS A 847 6.91 -42.50 29.17
CA LYS A 847 7.59 -43.78 29.28
C LYS A 847 6.74 -44.94 28.77
N ARG A 848 5.42 -44.93 29.03
CA ARG A 848 4.51 -45.98 28.51
C ARG A 848 4.28 -45.88 27.01
N LEU A 849 4.15 -44.65 26.50
CA LEU A 849 4.05 -44.42 25.06
C LEU A 849 5.30 -44.95 24.32
N LEU A 850 6.50 -44.62 24.81
CA LEU A 850 7.75 -45.09 24.20
C LEU A 850 7.97 -46.60 24.28
N ARG A 851 7.35 -47.27 25.26
CA ARG A 851 7.37 -48.73 25.35
C ARG A 851 6.34 -49.41 24.44
N GLY A 852 5.42 -48.64 23.87
CA GLY A 852 4.32 -49.19 23.08
C GLY A 852 3.19 -49.83 23.92
N ASP A 853 3.15 -49.56 25.23
CA ASP A 853 2.16 -50.08 26.15
C ASP A 853 0.79 -49.38 26.01
N VAL A 854 0.72 -48.26 25.26
CA VAL A 854 -0.49 -47.50 24.99
C VAL A 854 -0.70 -47.39 23.49
N THR A 855 -1.86 -47.83 23.01
CA THR A 855 -2.24 -47.79 21.59
C THR A 855 -3.21 -46.63 21.30
N PRO A 856 -3.25 -46.11 20.07
CA PRO A 856 -4.24 -45.09 19.66
C PRO A 856 -5.68 -45.55 19.98
N GLY A 857 -6.49 -44.65 20.51
CA GLY A 857 -7.88 -44.93 20.95
C GLY A 857 -8.00 -45.32 22.41
N GLN A 858 -6.90 -45.43 23.16
CA GLN A 858 -6.96 -45.83 24.57
C GLN A 858 -7.08 -44.63 25.54
N THR A 859 -7.83 -44.88 26.63
CA THR A 859 -7.88 -43.95 27.77
C THR A 859 -6.93 -44.46 28.85
N VAL A 860 -6.00 -43.63 29.28
CA VAL A 860 -5.03 -43.93 30.34
C VAL A 860 -5.47 -43.23 31.61
N THR A 861 -5.64 -43.97 32.70
CA THR A 861 -6.07 -43.42 33.98
C THR A 861 -4.87 -43.27 34.94
N VAL A 862 -4.74 -42.13 35.55
CA VAL A 862 -3.77 -41.87 36.63
C VAL A 862 -4.51 -41.94 37.96
N ASP A 863 -4.08 -42.85 38.84
CA ASP A 863 -4.65 -43.02 40.17
C ASP A 863 -3.59 -42.97 41.24
N ALA A 864 -3.97 -42.68 42.47
CA ALA A 864 -3.09 -42.71 43.66
C ALA A 864 -3.27 -44.05 44.38
N VAL A 865 -2.19 -44.83 44.45
CA VAL A 865 -2.15 -46.12 45.12
C VAL A 865 -0.98 -46.10 46.12
N ASP A 866 -1.27 -46.27 47.39
CA ASP A 866 -0.30 -46.26 48.49
C ASP A 866 0.53 -44.94 48.60
N GLY A 867 -0.11 -43.84 48.27
CA GLY A 867 0.54 -42.50 48.32
C GLY A 867 1.44 -42.20 47.12
N GLU A 868 1.46 -43.06 46.12
CA GLU A 868 2.18 -42.82 44.87
C GLU A 868 1.23 -42.74 43.66
N LEU A 869 1.51 -41.86 42.71
CA LEU A 869 0.76 -41.78 41.44
C LEU A 869 1.18 -42.92 40.52
N LYS A 870 0.21 -43.69 40.05
CA LYS A 870 0.39 -44.84 39.12
C LYS A 870 -0.56 -44.73 37.94
N LEU A 871 -0.09 -45.21 36.77
CA LEU A 871 -0.95 -45.37 35.60
C LEU A 871 -1.65 -46.73 35.68
N VAL A 872 -2.97 -46.67 35.65
CA VAL A 872 -3.87 -47.85 35.74
C VAL A 872 -4.45 -48.13 34.37
#